data_0128b2f6ee277cae4107f37f88ffc41a
#
_entry.id   0128b2f6ee277cae4107f37f88ffc41a
#
_cell.length_a   1.000
_cell.length_b   1.000
_cell.length_c   1.000
_cell.angle_alpha   90.00
_cell.angle_beta   90.00
_cell.angle_gamma   90.00
#
_symmetry.space_group_name_H-M   'P 1'
#
loop_
_entity.id
_entity.type
_entity.pdbx_description
1 polymer ?
#
loop_
_entity_poly.entity_id
_entity_poly.type
_entity_poly.pdbx_seq_one_letter_code
_entity_poly.pdbx_strand_id
1 'polypeptide(L)'
;MMDIARYTIAKRTSVWVLIALILLGGYISYLKLGRFEDPEFVIRQAVIATPYSGATAQEVSDEVTDVIEGAVQALQEVKEVKSVSMQGMSEVTVEIKLEFAGSAAELQQVWDKLRRKVTDAQRQLPPGAGPSIVNDDFADVYALFFAVTGEGFSDKQLQDYVDSLRREIVLVPGVAKTATLAQQQETIFVEISSERLAEFGVSVEKVFQVLQKQNLVTVAGSIETNAMRIPVIPSSNIDSVADLKNLQVGLGNNNTVLRLGDIADITRGYQTPATMLMRFNGERAVGFGISNVSGGNVVDMGDAVKARLAELESQRPLGMELNVISMQSDSVRASVANFIDNLIAAVGIVFVVLLLFMGVRSGVIIGFVLLLTVAGTLCIMLIEDIAMQRISLGALIIALGMLVDNAIVVTDGILVRFQQDPDADRNAVVSEVVNATKWPLLGGTVVGICAFSAIGLSPSDMGEYAGSLFWVILYSMLLSWVFAVTVTPMLCHDFLKVKAANADKKPSRVVASYKSLLAWVLKYRIISCALLLGMMTAAIWGVKFVPPGFMPESQRPQFVVDVYLPQGSDIKRTEAVVASIEQDVKAKEGITNITSFIGGGGLRFMLTYAPEARNPSYGQLLIDIDDYTKIAPLLGELQSELEAKYPDASIKVWKFMLGRGGGKKIEAGFKGPDSAVLRQLAEQAKAIMLADSNLIAVQDDWRQQVPVLRPAYSAEEAQRYGLTTMEINQAIAQTLTGRNVGVYREGDDLIPIVVRAPESERSHQRAIENTEVFSPTVGAYIPVSQLVNSVDVVYQDAILRRIDRMPTILVQADPAPGVLTADAFKQVRSQIEAIELPAGYELKWYGEYKASKDANEGLVISAPYGFAAMILSVIFMFNALRQPLVIWLTAPLAVVGVTVGLIIFQTPFEFMAILGFLSLIGMMVKNAIVLVDQADVEIREGKTPYTAIIDAALSRARPVLLGAFTTILGVAPLLVDPFFKSMAVTIMFGLLFATILTLVVIPLFYAIFFRVKIETA
;
A
#
# COMPACT_ATOMS: atom_id res chain seq x y z
N MET A 1 -44.07 -5.22 27.53
CA MET A 1 -43.16 -4.99 26.42
C MET A 1 -43.98 -4.74 25.15
N MET A 2 -43.70 -3.67 24.41
CA MET A 2 -44.34 -3.44 23.11
C MET A 2 -44.07 -4.61 22.18
N ASP A 3 -45.15 -5.17 21.60
CA ASP A 3 -45.04 -6.22 20.59
C ASP A 3 -44.68 -5.56 19.25
N ILE A 4 -43.41 -5.66 18.91
CA ILE A 4 -42.82 -5.01 17.70
C ILE A 4 -43.55 -5.45 16.43
N ALA A 5 -43.89 -6.76 16.28
CA ALA A 5 -44.56 -7.27 15.12
C ALA A 5 -45.99 -6.71 14.97
N ARG A 6 -46.77 -6.67 16.05
CA ARG A 6 -48.12 -6.07 16.07
C ARG A 6 -48.06 -4.58 15.76
N TYR A 7 -47.07 -3.87 16.31
CA TYR A 7 -46.88 -2.43 16.04
C TYR A 7 -46.62 -2.16 14.56
N THR A 8 -45.69 -2.90 13.93
CA THR A 8 -45.34 -2.73 12.50
C THR A 8 -46.50 -3.07 11.58
N ILE A 9 -47.27 -4.13 11.89
CA ILE A 9 -48.47 -4.50 11.13
C ILE A 9 -49.56 -3.42 11.27
N ALA A 10 -49.75 -2.86 12.45
CA ALA A 10 -50.73 -1.81 12.70
C ALA A 10 -50.35 -0.46 12.01
N LYS A 11 -49.05 -0.18 11.90
CA LYS A 11 -48.51 1.03 11.26
C LYS A 11 -47.91 0.77 9.86
N ARG A 12 -48.46 -0.20 9.11
CA ARG A 12 -47.92 -0.66 7.83
C ARG A 12 -47.64 0.46 6.82
N THR A 13 -48.47 1.53 6.76
CA THR A 13 -48.26 2.64 5.87
C THR A 13 -46.95 3.36 6.17
N SER A 14 -46.66 3.63 7.47
CA SER A 14 -45.41 4.24 7.88
C SER A 14 -44.20 3.37 7.57
N VAL A 15 -44.33 2.04 7.69
CA VAL A 15 -43.27 1.08 7.34
C VAL A 15 -43.00 1.08 5.84
N TRP A 16 -44.05 1.16 4.99
CA TRP A 16 -43.87 1.26 3.54
C TRP A 16 -43.18 2.59 3.12
N VAL A 17 -43.55 3.69 3.76
CA VAL A 17 -42.86 4.98 3.54
C VAL A 17 -41.38 4.89 3.94
N LEU A 18 -41.09 4.27 5.08
CA LEU A 18 -39.70 4.06 5.49
C LEU A 18 -38.92 3.18 4.51
N ILE A 19 -39.53 2.09 4.01
CA ILE A 19 -38.94 1.22 2.97
C ILE A 19 -38.61 2.04 1.70
N ALA A 20 -39.55 2.86 1.24
CA ALA A 20 -39.34 3.70 0.06
C ALA A 20 -38.21 4.73 0.29
N LEU A 21 -38.15 5.33 1.48
CA LEU A 21 -37.09 6.27 1.83
C LEU A 21 -35.71 5.59 1.89
N ILE A 22 -35.61 4.37 2.44
CA ILE A 22 -34.36 3.61 2.49
C ILE A 22 -33.91 3.21 1.08
N LEU A 23 -34.81 2.75 0.19
CA LEU A 23 -34.47 2.40 -1.18
C LEU A 23 -34.00 3.63 -1.97
N LEU A 24 -34.70 4.76 -1.84
CA LEU A 24 -34.32 6.02 -2.48
C LEU A 24 -33.00 6.54 -1.91
N GLY A 25 -32.85 6.52 -0.59
CA GLY A 25 -31.62 6.90 0.09
C GLY A 25 -30.43 6.03 -0.32
N GLY A 26 -30.63 4.70 -0.40
CA GLY A 26 -29.60 3.76 -0.86
C GLY A 26 -29.15 4.03 -2.31
N TYR A 27 -30.10 4.37 -3.19
CA TYR A 27 -29.75 4.77 -4.55
C TYR A 27 -28.97 6.10 -4.62
N ILE A 28 -29.39 7.10 -3.85
CA ILE A 28 -28.66 8.37 -3.74
C ILE A 28 -27.28 8.16 -3.14
N SER A 29 -27.16 7.32 -2.11
CA SER A 29 -25.89 6.95 -1.48
C SER A 29 -24.94 6.29 -2.47
N TYR A 30 -25.44 5.35 -3.27
CA TYR A 30 -24.66 4.71 -4.33
C TYR A 30 -24.07 5.71 -5.34
N LEU A 31 -24.79 6.78 -5.65
CA LEU A 31 -24.33 7.83 -6.57
C LEU A 31 -23.31 8.77 -5.93
N LYS A 32 -23.39 9.00 -4.60
CA LYS A 32 -22.59 10.00 -3.90
C LYS A 32 -21.37 9.44 -3.17
N LEU A 33 -21.33 8.13 -2.89
CA LEU A 33 -20.20 7.52 -2.21
C LEU A 33 -18.91 7.67 -3.02
N GLY A 34 -17.83 8.03 -2.34
CA GLY A 34 -16.47 8.03 -2.90
C GLY A 34 -16.11 6.65 -3.45
N ARG A 35 -15.33 6.63 -4.52
CA ARG A 35 -14.91 5.39 -5.22
C ARG A 35 -13.42 5.32 -5.30
N PHE A 36 -12.85 4.24 -4.75
CA PHE A 36 -11.41 3.97 -4.72
C PHE A 36 -11.14 2.51 -5.11
N GLU A 37 -9.94 2.22 -5.57
CA GLU A 37 -9.49 0.84 -5.81
C GLU A 37 -9.25 0.14 -4.47
N ASP A 38 -8.42 0.74 -3.64
CA ASP A 38 -8.06 0.28 -2.30
C ASP A 38 -8.54 1.30 -1.24
N PRO A 39 -8.71 0.89 0.03
CA PRO A 39 -9.06 1.82 1.09
C PRO A 39 -8.00 2.91 1.25
N GLU A 40 -8.44 4.14 1.44
CA GLU A 40 -7.55 5.21 1.87
C GLU A 40 -7.07 4.88 3.28
N PHE A 41 -5.77 4.84 3.47
CA PHE A 41 -5.18 4.79 4.79
C PHE A 41 -4.15 5.90 4.93
N VAL A 42 -4.01 6.39 6.13
CA VAL A 42 -3.10 7.49 6.42
C VAL A 42 -1.67 6.96 6.44
N ILE A 43 -0.84 7.41 5.49
CA ILE A 43 0.59 7.09 5.51
C ILE A 43 1.28 8.02 6.51
N ARG A 44 1.76 7.44 7.60
CA ARG A 44 2.34 8.14 8.75
C ARG A 44 3.85 8.29 8.63
N GLN A 45 4.31 8.66 7.45
CA GLN A 45 5.73 8.80 7.16
C GLN A 45 6.01 10.18 6.58
N ALA A 46 7.09 10.82 7.08
CA ALA A 46 7.65 12.02 6.49
C ALA A 46 9.16 11.82 6.27
N VAL A 47 9.70 12.49 5.26
CA VAL A 47 11.12 12.45 4.93
C VAL A 47 11.73 13.82 5.20
N ILE A 48 12.85 13.83 5.93
CA ILE A 48 13.64 15.03 6.19
C ILE A 48 14.91 14.93 5.35
N ALA A 49 15.06 15.81 4.37
CA ALA A 49 16.24 15.89 3.53
C ALA A 49 17.13 17.05 3.99
N THR A 50 18.40 16.77 4.27
CA THR A 50 19.38 17.77 4.72
C THR A 50 20.62 17.67 3.84
N PRO A 51 20.89 18.67 2.98
CA PRO A 51 22.10 18.69 2.17
C PRO A 51 23.32 19.05 3.02
N TYR A 52 24.45 18.39 2.75
CA TYR A 52 25.76 18.71 3.30
C TYR A 52 26.81 18.53 2.21
N SER A 53 26.87 19.49 1.31
CA SER A 53 27.68 19.41 0.09
C SER A 53 29.16 19.21 0.39
N GLY A 54 29.77 18.20 -0.24
CA GLY A 54 31.19 17.87 -0.09
C GLY A 54 31.52 16.88 1.02
N ALA A 55 30.58 16.57 1.92
CA ALA A 55 30.78 15.58 2.97
C ALA A 55 30.64 14.15 2.44
N THR A 56 31.43 13.23 2.98
CA THR A 56 31.32 11.78 2.75
C THR A 56 30.06 11.23 3.41
N ALA A 57 29.62 10.04 3.01
CA ALA A 57 28.47 9.38 3.66
C ALA A 57 28.65 9.19 5.17
N GLN A 58 29.89 8.93 5.61
CA GLN A 58 30.22 8.79 7.03
C GLN A 58 30.10 10.13 7.79
N GLU A 59 30.67 11.22 7.23
CA GLU A 59 30.57 12.57 7.83
C GLU A 59 29.10 13.03 7.88
N VAL A 60 28.32 12.78 6.83
CA VAL A 60 26.89 13.06 6.81
C VAL A 60 26.16 12.26 7.90
N SER A 61 26.51 10.97 8.06
CA SER A 61 25.92 10.11 9.11
C SER A 61 26.20 10.64 10.53
N ASP A 62 27.45 11.04 10.78
CA ASP A 62 27.89 11.36 12.13
C ASP A 62 27.56 12.80 12.55
N GLU A 63 27.63 13.76 11.59
CA GLU A 63 27.52 15.19 11.91
C GLU A 63 26.11 15.75 11.61
N VAL A 64 25.36 15.17 10.67
CA VAL A 64 24.06 15.69 10.25
C VAL A 64 22.95 14.72 10.63
N THR A 65 23.07 13.46 10.19
CA THR A 65 22.00 12.49 10.38
C THR A 65 21.73 12.21 11.86
N ASP A 66 22.79 12.04 12.66
CA ASP A 66 22.67 11.78 14.11
C ASP A 66 21.97 12.93 14.84
N VAL A 67 22.27 14.17 14.48
CA VAL A 67 21.64 15.38 15.05
C VAL A 67 20.13 15.42 14.75
N ILE A 68 19.77 15.17 13.50
CA ILE A 68 18.35 15.18 13.08
C ILE A 68 17.60 14.00 13.72
N GLU A 69 18.17 12.79 13.71
CA GLU A 69 17.57 11.61 14.36
C GLU A 69 17.35 11.86 15.86
N GLY A 70 18.33 12.45 16.55
CA GLY A 70 18.23 12.77 17.98
C GLY A 70 17.10 13.76 18.26
N ALA A 71 16.93 14.77 17.43
CA ALA A 71 15.84 15.75 17.57
C ALA A 71 14.45 15.12 17.32
N VAL A 72 14.37 14.22 16.34
CA VAL A 72 13.12 13.55 15.97
C VAL A 72 12.72 12.51 17.02
N GLN A 73 13.65 11.71 17.53
CA GLN A 73 13.39 10.71 18.56
C GLN A 73 12.94 11.30 19.91
N ALA A 74 13.16 12.59 20.12
CA ALA A 74 12.62 13.30 21.28
C ALA A 74 11.09 13.47 21.25
N LEU A 75 10.44 13.13 20.14
CA LEU A 75 8.98 13.12 19.99
C LEU A 75 8.42 11.75 20.42
N GLN A 76 7.51 11.74 21.40
CA GLN A 76 6.86 10.50 21.88
C GLN A 76 5.98 9.82 20.80
N GLU A 77 5.55 10.60 19.82
CA GLU A 77 4.70 10.18 18.69
C GLU A 77 5.46 9.30 17.69
N VAL A 78 6.78 9.31 17.71
CA VAL A 78 7.61 8.56 16.76
C VAL A 78 7.62 7.08 17.08
N LYS A 79 7.38 6.26 16.05
CA LYS A 79 7.41 4.79 16.11
C LYS A 79 8.78 4.24 15.75
N GLU A 80 9.31 4.66 14.60
CA GLU A 80 10.59 4.20 14.05
C GLU A 80 11.24 5.34 13.25
N VAL A 81 12.55 5.45 13.32
CA VAL A 81 13.34 6.38 12.51
C VAL A 81 14.29 5.57 11.65
N LYS A 82 14.22 5.76 10.33
CA LYS A 82 15.15 5.19 9.35
C LYS A 82 15.91 6.31 8.68
N SER A 83 17.20 6.18 8.53
CA SER A 83 18.00 7.17 7.83
C SER A 83 18.89 6.55 6.76
N VAL A 84 19.13 7.35 5.75
CA VAL A 84 20.06 7.09 4.66
C VAL A 84 21.02 8.26 4.57
N SER A 85 22.30 7.99 4.79
CA SER A 85 23.37 8.96 4.62
C SER A 85 24.12 8.63 3.34
N MET A 86 24.14 9.58 2.43
CA MET A 86 24.84 9.51 1.15
C MET A 86 25.84 10.65 1.06
N GLN A 87 26.74 10.60 0.09
CA GLN A 87 27.66 11.71 -0.16
C GLN A 87 26.87 13.02 -0.39
N GLY A 88 27.06 13.99 0.49
CA GLY A 88 26.46 15.31 0.39
C GLY A 88 24.98 15.40 0.80
N MET A 89 24.33 14.32 1.27
CA MET A 89 22.89 14.32 1.58
C MET A 89 22.54 13.37 2.73
N SER A 90 21.76 13.85 3.67
CA SER A 90 21.08 13.06 4.69
C SER A 90 19.59 13.00 4.40
N GLU A 91 18.99 11.79 4.41
CA GLU A 91 17.56 11.57 4.34
C GLU A 91 17.12 10.80 5.59
N VAL A 92 16.23 11.39 6.39
CA VAL A 92 15.70 10.77 7.61
C VAL A 92 14.19 10.56 7.44
N THR A 93 13.78 9.32 7.38
CA THR A 93 12.36 8.91 7.32
C THR A 93 11.85 8.68 8.72
N VAL A 94 10.77 9.33 9.07
CA VAL A 94 10.13 9.28 10.38
C VAL A 94 8.78 8.61 10.24
N GLU A 95 8.54 7.53 10.99
CA GLU A 95 7.25 6.86 11.07
C GLU A 95 6.57 7.19 12.40
N ILE A 96 5.30 7.61 12.36
CA ILE A 96 4.50 7.99 13.53
C ILE A 96 3.62 6.83 14.00
N LYS A 97 3.45 6.69 15.31
CA LYS A 97 2.55 5.69 15.92
C LYS A 97 1.10 5.96 15.57
N LEU A 98 0.34 4.90 15.34
CA LEU A 98 -1.09 4.94 15.01
C LEU A 98 -1.91 5.72 16.06
N GLU A 99 -1.59 5.56 17.34
CA GLU A 99 -2.33 6.18 18.47
C GLU A 99 -2.31 7.73 18.48
N PHE A 100 -1.35 8.35 17.77
CA PHE A 100 -1.20 9.81 17.67
C PHE A 100 -1.60 10.37 16.30
N ALA A 101 -2.01 9.53 15.39
CA ALA A 101 -2.29 9.90 14.01
C ALA A 101 -3.46 9.09 13.44
N GLY A 102 -4.56 9.01 14.20
CA GLY A 102 -5.79 8.32 13.81
C GLY A 102 -6.58 9.06 12.70
N SER A 103 -6.30 10.36 12.51
CA SER A 103 -6.91 11.17 11.46
C SER A 103 -5.86 12.05 10.76
N ALA A 104 -6.17 12.50 9.54
CA ALA A 104 -5.30 13.43 8.80
C ALA A 104 -5.05 14.74 9.57
N ALA A 105 -6.04 15.26 10.31
CA ALA A 105 -5.89 16.47 11.10
C ALA A 105 -4.94 16.30 12.30
N GLU A 106 -5.00 15.16 12.98
CA GLU A 106 -4.06 14.83 14.06
C GLU A 106 -2.65 14.68 13.53
N LEU A 107 -2.49 14.00 12.39
CA LEU A 107 -1.19 13.82 11.74
C LEU A 107 -0.55 15.15 11.36
N GLN A 108 -1.33 16.12 10.84
CA GLN A 108 -0.80 17.46 10.53
C GLN A 108 -0.25 18.18 11.78
N GLN A 109 -0.89 18.03 12.94
CA GLN A 109 -0.37 18.57 14.20
C GLN A 109 0.98 17.92 14.59
N VAL A 110 1.14 16.63 14.31
CA VAL A 110 2.42 15.93 14.55
C VAL A 110 3.48 16.44 13.59
N TRP A 111 3.14 16.65 12.31
CA TRP A 111 4.06 17.24 11.32
C TRP A 111 4.51 18.64 11.70
N ASP A 112 3.64 19.47 12.27
CA ASP A 112 4.00 20.78 12.76
C ASP A 112 4.97 20.71 13.97
N LYS A 113 4.80 19.73 14.84
CA LYS A 113 5.78 19.45 15.92
C LYS A 113 7.10 19.00 15.35
N LEU A 114 7.09 18.10 14.35
CA LEU A 114 8.27 17.61 13.67
C LEU A 114 9.06 18.76 13.03
N ARG A 115 8.39 19.62 12.24
CA ARG A 115 9.04 20.80 11.61
C ARG A 115 9.69 21.71 12.63
N ARG A 116 9.04 21.98 13.76
CA ARG A 116 9.64 22.79 14.84
C ARG A 116 10.89 22.15 15.42
N LYS A 117 10.85 20.84 15.70
CA LYS A 117 12.02 20.10 16.23
C LYS A 117 13.18 20.10 15.26
N VAL A 118 12.91 19.86 13.97
CA VAL A 118 13.94 19.92 12.91
C VAL A 118 14.52 21.34 12.77
N THR A 119 13.67 22.37 12.84
CA THR A 119 14.12 23.78 12.80
C THR A 119 15.01 24.13 13.99
N ASP A 120 14.69 23.64 15.18
CA ASP A 120 15.51 23.84 16.37
C ASP A 120 16.88 23.13 16.24
N ALA A 121 16.89 21.93 15.64
CA ALA A 121 18.11 21.14 15.43
C ALA A 121 19.06 21.78 14.41
N GLN A 122 18.57 22.61 13.49
CA GLN A 122 19.41 23.29 12.49
C GLN A 122 20.56 24.09 13.08
N ARG A 123 20.40 24.62 14.30
CA ARG A 123 21.47 25.38 15.01
C ARG A 123 22.62 24.50 15.48
N GLN A 124 22.42 23.18 15.48
CA GLN A 124 23.44 22.20 15.93
C GLN A 124 24.15 21.56 14.72
N LEU A 125 23.69 21.84 13.51
CA LEU A 125 24.34 21.33 12.31
C LEU A 125 25.65 22.01 12.03
N PRO A 126 26.62 21.29 11.43
CA PRO A 126 27.90 21.86 11.06
C PRO A 126 27.76 22.96 10.00
N PRO A 127 28.73 23.92 9.94
CA PRO A 127 28.75 24.95 8.91
C PRO A 127 28.75 24.33 7.49
N GLY A 128 27.85 24.80 6.62
CA GLY A 128 27.69 24.28 5.24
C GLY A 128 26.65 23.18 5.11
N ALA A 129 26.10 22.66 6.21
CA ALA A 129 24.96 21.75 6.18
C ALA A 129 23.64 22.51 6.23
N GLY A 130 22.61 21.97 5.57
CA GLY A 130 21.23 22.46 5.58
C GLY A 130 20.94 23.54 4.52
N PRO A 131 19.72 24.12 4.53
CA PRO A 131 18.63 23.85 5.47
C PRO A 131 18.00 22.48 5.32
N SER A 132 17.49 21.90 6.42
CA SER A 132 16.71 20.66 6.39
C SER A 132 15.30 20.95 5.89
N ILE A 133 14.85 20.15 4.94
CA ILE A 133 13.51 20.25 4.33
C ILE A 133 12.69 19.06 4.80
N VAL A 134 11.56 19.32 5.43
CA VAL A 134 10.61 18.27 5.86
C VAL A 134 9.57 18.09 4.77
N ASN A 135 9.54 16.91 4.16
CA ASN A 135 8.56 16.49 3.17
C ASN A 135 7.56 15.52 3.83
N ASP A 136 6.40 16.02 4.19
CA ASP A 136 5.28 15.25 4.73
C ASP A 136 4.30 14.79 3.63
N ASP A 137 4.50 15.23 2.40
CA ASP A 137 3.76 14.83 1.20
C ASP A 137 4.39 13.62 0.49
N PHE A 138 5.44 13.04 1.06
CA PHE A 138 6.19 11.91 0.49
C PHE A 138 5.29 10.73 0.12
N ALA A 139 4.18 10.58 0.84
CA ALA A 139 3.27 9.46 0.74
C ALA A 139 2.13 9.63 -0.27
N ASP A 140 2.02 10.79 -0.91
CA ASP A 140 0.93 11.08 -1.82
C ASP A 140 0.92 10.18 -3.05
N VAL A 141 -0.31 9.78 -3.41
CA VAL A 141 -0.54 8.96 -4.61
C VAL A 141 -0.98 9.86 -5.75
N TYR A 142 -0.25 9.78 -6.86
CA TYR A 142 -0.60 10.46 -8.09
C TYR A 142 -1.50 9.55 -8.93
N ALA A 143 -2.80 9.65 -8.70
CA ALA A 143 -3.83 8.80 -9.29
C ALA A 143 -3.82 8.79 -10.84
N LEU A 144 -3.39 9.90 -11.46
CA LEU A 144 -3.19 9.98 -12.90
C LEU A 144 -1.71 10.29 -13.14
N PHE A 145 -1.07 9.48 -13.98
CA PHE A 145 0.35 9.63 -14.31
C PHE A 145 0.54 9.51 -15.82
N PHE A 146 1.17 10.52 -16.40
CA PHE A 146 1.37 10.67 -17.83
C PHE A 146 2.86 10.82 -18.16
N ALA A 147 3.23 10.42 -19.38
CA ALA A 147 4.49 10.74 -20.01
C ALA A 147 4.24 11.71 -21.16
N VAL A 148 4.92 12.84 -21.14
CA VAL A 148 4.96 13.79 -22.27
C VAL A 148 6.19 13.49 -23.09
N THR A 149 5.97 13.12 -24.35
CA THR A 149 7.01 12.82 -25.35
C THR A 149 6.89 13.74 -26.56
N GLY A 150 7.94 13.80 -27.38
CA GLY A 150 7.91 14.57 -28.63
C GLY A 150 9.21 14.42 -29.39
N GLU A 151 9.19 13.77 -30.54
CA GLU A 151 10.35 13.62 -31.38
C GLU A 151 10.83 14.99 -31.94
N GLY A 152 12.09 15.30 -31.71
CA GLY A 152 12.68 16.58 -32.17
C GLY A 152 12.48 17.77 -31.23
N PHE A 153 11.72 17.61 -30.13
CA PHE A 153 11.59 18.64 -29.09
C PHE A 153 12.72 18.54 -28.06
N SER A 154 13.14 19.69 -27.53
CA SER A 154 14.09 19.74 -26.43
C SER A 154 13.40 19.43 -25.10
N ASP A 155 14.20 19.00 -24.10
CA ASP A 155 13.68 18.75 -22.73
C ASP A 155 12.97 20.00 -22.17
N LYS A 156 13.48 21.21 -22.49
CA LYS A 156 12.84 22.49 -22.11
C LYS A 156 11.46 22.66 -22.72
N GLN A 157 11.31 22.36 -24.00
CA GLN A 157 10.00 22.50 -24.66
C GLN A 157 8.97 21.51 -24.12
N LEU A 158 9.40 20.29 -23.80
CA LEU A 158 8.53 19.32 -23.12
C LEU A 158 8.13 19.81 -21.72
N GLN A 159 9.09 20.38 -20.99
CA GLN A 159 8.85 20.96 -19.67
C GLN A 159 7.88 22.14 -19.73
N ASP A 160 8.06 23.08 -20.64
CA ASP A 160 7.19 24.26 -20.81
C ASP A 160 5.74 23.85 -21.07
N TYR A 161 5.56 22.79 -21.88
CA TYR A 161 4.24 22.23 -22.09
C TYR A 161 3.66 21.60 -20.82
N VAL A 162 4.44 20.82 -20.08
CA VAL A 162 4.01 20.25 -18.79
C VAL A 162 3.65 21.34 -17.79
N ASP A 163 4.44 22.43 -17.73
CA ASP A 163 4.18 23.54 -16.82
C ASP A 163 2.92 24.32 -17.24
N SER A 164 2.61 24.39 -18.53
CA SER A 164 1.34 24.93 -19.00
C SER A 164 0.17 24.04 -18.58
N LEU A 165 0.29 22.72 -18.72
CA LEU A 165 -0.73 21.78 -18.25
C LEU A 165 -0.94 21.86 -16.73
N ARG A 166 0.14 21.98 -15.94
CA ARG A 166 0.06 22.12 -14.49
C ARG A 166 -0.79 23.30 -14.07
N ARG A 167 -0.61 24.48 -14.70
CA ARG A 167 -1.39 25.70 -14.39
C ARG A 167 -2.88 25.52 -14.63
N GLU A 168 -3.24 24.76 -15.64
CA GLU A 168 -4.64 24.51 -16.00
C GLU A 168 -5.27 23.37 -15.20
N ILE A 169 -4.55 22.30 -15.01
CA ILE A 169 -5.08 21.08 -14.36
C ILE A 169 -5.24 21.26 -12.85
N VAL A 170 -4.39 22.04 -12.18
CA VAL A 170 -4.56 22.31 -10.74
C VAL A 170 -5.88 23.00 -10.39
N LEU A 171 -6.52 23.65 -11.36
CA LEU A 171 -7.82 24.33 -11.20
C LEU A 171 -9.02 23.38 -11.40
N VAL A 172 -8.78 22.14 -11.84
CA VAL A 172 -9.85 21.17 -12.07
C VAL A 172 -10.41 20.67 -10.74
N PRO A 173 -11.74 20.63 -10.57
CA PRO A 173 -12.35 20.11 -9.34
C PRO A 173 -11.89 18.68 -9.01
N GLY A 174 -11.51 18.45 -7.76
CA GLY A 174 -11.03 17.16 -7.28
C GLY A 174 -9.52 16.97 -7.38
N VAL A 175 -8.79 17.84 -8.08
CA VAL A 175 -7.32 17.83 -8.10
C VAL A 175 -6.78 18.51 -6.85
N ALA A 176 -5.91 17.81 -6.10
CA ALA A 176 -5.22 18.35 -4.94
C ALA A 176 -3.93 19.05 -5.35
N LYS A 177 -3.09 18.36 -6.10
CA LYS A 177 -1.79 18.86 -6.55
C LYS A 177 -1.30 18.13 -7.80
N THR A 178 -0.28 18.70 -8.41
CA THR A 178 0.40 18.14 -9.57
C THR A 178 1.90 18.04 -9.29
N ALA A 179 2.55 17.03 -9.85
CA ALA A 179 3.99 16.85 -9.79
C ALA A 179 4.59 16.57 -11.16
N THR A 180 5.86 16.87 -11.30
CA THR A 180 6.64 16.57 -12.49
C THR A 180 7.78 15.65 -12.14
N LEU A 181 8.23 14.85 -13.09
CA LEU A 181 9.32 13.90 -12.93
C LEU A 181 10.29 13.99 -14.10
N ALA A 182 11.58 13.83 -13.81
CA ALA A 182 12.67 13.84 -14.82
C ALA A 182 12.81 15.14 -15.61
N GLN A 183 12.36 16.26 -15.04
CA GLN A 183 12.67 17.59 -15.59
C GLN A 183 14.18 17.83 -15.56
N GLN A 184 14.72 18.36 -16.66
CA GLN A 184 16.13 18.74 -16.76
C GLN A 184 16.26 20.24 -16.57
N GLN A 185 17.02 20.66 -15.56
CA GLN A 185 17.25 22.08 -15.34
C GLN A 185 18.20 22.64 -16.38
N GLU A 186 17.75 23.62 -17.16
CA GLU A 186 18.65 24.37 -18.05
C GLU A 186 19.75 25.09 -17.25
N THR A 187 20.91 25.16 -17.84
CA THR A 187 22.11 25.78 -17.23
C THR A 187 22.91 26.46 -18.33
N ILE A 188 23.41 27.66 -18.05
CA ILE A 188 24.40 28.31 -18.88
C ILE A 188 25.76 27.93 -18.35
N PHE A 189 26.54 27.25 -19.14
CA PHE A 189 27.94 26.92 -18.86
C PHE A 189 28.84 27.98 -19.43
N VAL A 190 29.72 28.47 -18.58
CA VAL A 190 30.83 29.36 -18.93
C VAL A 190 32.09 28.53 -18.72
N GLU A 191 32.58 27.93 -19.80
CA GLU A 191 33.77 27.08 -19.79
C GLU A 191 35.02 27.90 -20.03
N ILE A 192 35.89 27.93 -19.04
CA ILE A 192 37.11 28.77 -19.03
C ILE A 192 38.32 27.87 -18.87
N SER A 193 39.23 27.89 -19.88
CA SER A 193 40.52 27.21 -19.80
C SER A 193 41.50 27.98 -18.91
N SER A 194 42.21 27.25 -18.05
CA SER A 194 43.30 27.81 -17.21
C SER A 194 44.37 28.43 -18.10
N GLU A 195 44.69 27.87 -19.25
CA GLU A 195 45.66 28.36 -20.22
C GLU A 195 45.26 29.75 -20.78
N ARG A 196 43.97 29.94 -21.16
CA ARG A 196 43.47 31.25 -21.61
C ARG A 196 43.52 32.32 -20.51
N LEU A 197 43.15 31.93 -19.27
CA LEU A 197 43.26 32.89 -18.15
C LEU A 197 44.70 33.33 -17.88
N ALA A 198 45.66 32.40 -17.96
CA ALA A 198 47.08 32.70 -17.79
C ALA A 198 47.59 33.58 -18.92
N GLU A 199 47.21 33.34 -20.17
CA GLU A 199 47.59 34.13 -21.35
C GLU A 199 47.16 35.60 -21.21
N PHE A 200 45.90 35.82 -20.79
CA PHE A 200 45.37 37.19 -20.62
C PHE A 200 45.68 37.82 -19.26
N GLY A 201 46.26 37.08 -18.30
CA GLY A 201 46.64 37.60 -16.99
C GLY A 201 45.39 37.96 -16.12
N VAL A 202 44.25 37.28 -16.32
CA VAL A 202 43.01 37.51 -15.60
C VAL A 202 42.77 36.38 -14.65
N SER A 203 42.48 36.71 -13.38
CA SER A 203 42.10 35.69 -12.42
C SER A 203 40.62 35.27 -12.59
N VAL A 204 40.34 33.99 -12.39
CA VAL A 204 38.95 33.47 -12.48
C VAL A 204 38.05 34.14 -11.42
N GLU A 205 38.61 34.52 -10.25
CA GLU A 205 37.88 35.21 -9.21
C GLU A 205 37.37 36.60 -9.66
N LYS A 206 38.13 37.27 -10.53
CA LYS A 206 37.68 38.53 -11.15
C LYS A 206 36.51 38.30 -12.08
N VAL A 207 36.53 37.21 -12.83
CA VAL A 207 35.40 36.81 -13.66
C VAL A 207 34.13 36.57 -12.81
N PHE A 208 34.28 35.86 -11.69
CA PHE A 208 33.20 35.66 -10.74
C PHE A 208 32.63 36.97 -10.20
N GLN A 209 33.50 37.87 -9.74
CA GLN A 209 33.08 39.16 -9.20
C GLN A 209 32.33 39.98 -10.23
N VAL A 210 32.72 39.93 -11.47
CA VAL A 210 32.03 40.64 -12.55
C VAL A 210 30.69 40.05 -12.83
N LEU A 211 30.59 38.72 -12.99
CA LEU A 211 29.33 38.00 -13.19
C LEU A 211 28.36 38.22 -12.02
N GLN A 212 28.84 38.09 -10.77
CA GLN A 212 28.01 38.31 -9.59
C GLN A 212 27.50 39.75 -9.49
N LYS A 213 28.38 40.76 -9.72
CA LYS A 213 27.96 42.18 -9.65
C LYS A 213 26.97 42.57 -10.73
N GLN A 214 27.11 42.04 -11.92
CA GLN A 214 26.17 42.30 -13.02
C GLN A 214 24.84 41.56 -12.87
N ASN A 215 24.80 40.51 -12.08
CA ASN A 215 23.63 39.66 -11.86
C ASN A 215 22.73 40.13 -10.70
N LEU A 216 23.18 41.11 -9.92
CA LEU A 216 22.42 41.64 -8.78
C LEU A 216 21.32 42.57 -9.24
N VAL A 217 20.09 42.28 -8.78
CA VAL A 217 18.98 43.23 -8.88
C VAL A 217 19.17 44.26 -7.79
N THR A 218 19.45 45.50 -8.18
CA THR A 218 19.74 46.60 -7.24
C THR A 218 18.61 47.62 -7.23
N VAL A 219 18.38 48.23 -6.08
CA VAL A 219 17.40 49.32 -5.93
C VAL A 219 18.07 50.61 -6.35
N ALA A 220 17.57 51.26 -7.40
CA ALA A 220 18.05 52.54 -7.86
C ALA A 220 17.29 53.74 -7.26
N GLY A 221 16.26 53.51 -6.44
CA GLY A 221 15.47 54.53 -5.78
C GLY A 221 14.28 54.99 -6.58
N SER A 222 13.74 56.16 -6.24
CA SER A 222 12.61 56.76 -6.92
C SER A 222 12.76 58.30 -6.96
N ILE A 223 12.33 58.92 -8.03
CA ILE A 223 12.21 60.37 -8.16
C ILE A 223 10.85 60.79 -7.69
N GLU A 224 10.79 61.67 -6.69
CA GLU A 224 9.52 62.22 -6.18
C GLU A 224 9.27 63.57 -6.87
N THR A 225 8.15 63.65 -7.54
CA THR A 225 7.63 64.90 -8.12
C THR A 225 6.37 65.34 -7.34
N ASN A 226 5.93 66.58 -7.52
CA ASN A 226 4.74 67.06 -6.80
C ASN A 226 3.46 66.26 -7.07
N ALA A 227 3.44 65.39 -8.09
CA ALA A 227 2.26 64.63 -8.50
C ALA A 227 2.47 63.14 -8.51
N MET A 228 3.70 62.62 -8.60
CA MET A 228 4.01 61.20 -8.81
C MET A 228 5.35 60.80 -8.18
N ARG A 229 5.37 59.57 -7.71
CA ARG A 229 6.62 58.87 -7.34
C ARG A 229 6.99 57.96 -8.50
N ILE A 230 8.11 58.25 -9.16
CA ILE A 230 8.56 57.51 -10.34
C ILE A 230 9.72 56.60 -9.90
N PRO A 231 9.54 55.26 -9.81
CA PRO A 231 10.64 54.35 -9.48
C PRO A 231 11.67 54.34 -10.62
N VAL A 232 12.94 54.28 -10.24
CA VAL A 232 14.04 54.09 -11.19
C VAL A 232 14.36 52.62 -11.21
N ILE A 233 14.17 51.99 -12.34
CA ILE A 233 14.45 50.55 -12.55
C ILE A 233 15.70 50.49 -13.38
N PRO A 234 16.83 49.96 -12.84
CA PRO A 234 18.03 49.74 -13.63
C PRO A 234 17.76 48.64 -14.66
N SER A 235 18.19 48.86 -15.89
CA SER A 235 18.13 47.81 -16.92
C SER A 235 19.09 46.67 -16.52
N SER A 236 18.62 45.42 -16.54
CA SER A 236 19.52 44.26 -16.44
C SER A 236 20.37 44.24 -17.71
N ASN A 237 21.66 44.06 -17.56
CA ASN A 237 22.58 44.09 -18.71
C ASN A 237 22.79 42.74 -19.38
N ILE A 238 22.04 41.71 -18.92
CA ILE A 238 22.18 40.32 -19.41
C ILE A 238 20.80 39.80 -19.79
N ASP A 239 20.33 40.17 -20.95
CA ASP A 239 19.03 39.74 -21.48
C ASP A 239 19.19 38.63 -22.56
N SER A 240 20.44 38.35 -22.98
CA SER A 240 20.76 37.28 -23.93
C SER A 240 22.10 36.62 -23.65
N VAL A 241 22.30 35.41 -24.16
CA VAL A 241 23.64 34.73 -24.13
C VAL A 241 24.70 35.59 -24.90
N ALA A 242 24.28 36.38 -25.88
CA ALA A 242 25.15 37.31 -26.61
C ALA A 242 25.62 38.41 -25.67
N ASP A 243 24.79 38.94 -24.77
CA ASP A 243 25.17 39.95 -23.80
C ASP A 243 26.17 39.38 -22.80
N LEU A 244 25.99 38.12 -22.37
CA LEU A 244 27.00 37.42 -21.56
C LEU A 244 28.35 37.33 -22.29
N LYS A 245 28.38 37.00 -23.57
CA LYS A 245 29.61 36.98 -24.38
C LYS A 245 30.29 38.35 -24.48
N ASN A 246 29.50 39.41 -24.60
CA ASN A 246 30.00 40.79 -24.71
C ASN A 246 30.33 41.44 -23.37
N LEU A 247 30.09 40.77 -22.23
CA LEU A 247 30.34 41.29 -20.91
C LEU A 247 31.84 41.61 -20.73
N GLN A 248 32.15 42.86 -20.31
CA GLN A 248 33.49 43.27 -20.06
C GLN A 248 34.03 42.75 -18.74
N VAL A 249 35.09 41.96 -18.79
CA VAL A 249 35.71 41.36 -17.59
C VAL A 249 36.79 42.23 -16.98
N GLY A 250 37.45 43.05 -17.78
CA GLY A 250 38.50 43.98 -17.35
C GLY A 250 39.49 44.34 -18.43
N LEU A 251 40.63 44.85 -18.02
CA LEU A 251 41.74 45.13 -18.89
C LEU A 251 42.74 43.97 -18.81
N GLY A 252 43.09 43.38 -19.95
CA GLY A 252 44.17 42.41 -20.06
C GLY A 252 45.57 43.05 -19.89
N ASN A 253 46.59 42.22 -19.99
CA ASN A 253 47.99 42.64 -19.82
C ASN A 253 48.43 43.81 -20.74
N ASN A 254 47.81 43.95 -21.91
CA ASN A 254 48.09 45.00 -22.91
C ASN A 254 47.13 46.19 -22.85
N ASN A 255 46.39 46.38 -21.73
CA ASN A 255 45.39 47.44 -21.59
C ASN A 255 44.18 47.30 -22.55
N THR A 256 43.98 46.14 -23.13
CA THR A 256 42.82 45.82 -24.02
C THR A 256 41.63 45.43 -23.18
N VAL A 257 40.44 45.93 -23.56
CA VAL A 257 39.21 45.55 -22.93
C VAL A 257 38.87 44.09 -23.32
N LEU A 258 38.86 43.18 -22.33
CA LEU A 258 38.54 41.77 -22.51
C LEU A 258 37.06 41.54 -22.30
N ARG A 259 36.47 40.87 -23.25
CA ARG A 259 35.08 40.36 -23.12
C ARG A 259 35.12 38.94 -22.60
N LEU A 260 34.00 38.54 -21.95
CA LEU A 260 33.86 37.17 -21.42
C LEU A 260 33.97 36.11 -22.55
N GLY A 261 33.42 36.40 -23.75
CA GLY A 261 33.54 35.54 -24.91
C GLY A 261 34.93 35.39 -25.50
N ASP A 262 35.91 36.27 -25.13
CA ASP A 262 37.30 36.15 -25.56
C ASP A 262 38.07 35.09 -24.73
N ILE A 263 37.66 34.91 -23.47
CA ILE A 263 38.31 34.03 -22.50
C ILE A 263 37.52 32.76 -22.17
N ALA A 264 36.21 32.71 -22.49
CA ALA A 264 35.31 31.62 -22.15
C ALA A 264 34.48 31.16 -23.33
N ASP A 265 34.23 29.88 -23.40
CA ASP A 265 33.21 29.29 -24.27
C ASP A 265 31.88 29.23 -23.50
N ILE A 266 30.88 29.97 -24.00
CA ILE A 266 29.57 30.09 -23.35
C ILE A 266 28.54 29.27 -24.10
N THR A 267 28.00 28.25 -23.46
CA THR A 267 27.03 27.34 -24.02
C THR A 267 25.79 27.22 -23.13
N ARG A 268 24.61 27.08 -23.75
CA ARG A 268 23.37 26.73 -23.03
C ARG A 268 23.18 25.23 -23.15
N GLY A 269 22.90 24.58 -22.06
CA GLY A 269 22.71 23.14 -21.96
C GLY A 269 21.87 22.78 -20.75
N TYR A 270 21.97 21.53 -20.33
CA TYR A 270 21.27 21.03 -19.14
C TYR A 270 22.27 20.67 -18.05
N GLN A 271 21.81 20.68 -16.79
CA GLN A 271 22.62 20.29 -15.63
C GLN A 271 23.28 18.91 -15.87
N THR A 272 24.58 18.85 -15.64
CA THR A 272 25.37 17.62 -15.75
C THR A 272 26.14 17.35 -14.46
N PRO A 273 26.10 16.12 -13.90
CA PRO A 273 25.29 14.99 -14.36
C PRO A 273 23.78 15.23 -14.14
N ALA A 274 22.96 14.61 -14.98
CA ALA A 274 21.51 14.60 -14.81
C ALA A 274 21.16 13.91 -13.48
N THR A 275 20.11 14.39 -12.81
CA THR A 275 19.68 13.80 -11.52
C THR A 275 18.75 12.61 -11.72
N MET A 276 17.92 12.67 -12.75
CA MET A 276 16.97 11.63 -13.11
C MET A 276 16.55 11.80 -14.57
N LEU A 277 16.37 10.70 -15.27
CA LEU A 277 15.91 10.66 -16.66
C LEU A 277 14.69 9.75 -16.76
N MET A 278 13.85 10.02 -17.76
CA MET A 278 12.69 9.21 -18.06
C MET A 278 12.60 8.96 -19.57
N ARG A 279 12.14 7.74 -19.93
CA ARG A 279 11.89 7.37 -21.31
C ARG A 279 10.53 6.70 -21.40
N PHE A 280 9.85 6.87 -22.51
CA PHE A 280 8.62 6.16 -22.83
C PHE A 280 8.74 5.57 -24.23
N ASN A 281 8.62 4.25 -24.33
CA ASN A 281 8.76 3.50 -25.58
C ASN A 281 10.06 3.79 -26.40
N GLY A 282 11.13 4.14 -25.72
CA GLY A 282 12.42 4.46 -26.34
C GLY A 282 12.70 5.95 -26.52
N GLU A 283 11.70 6.81 -26.35
CA GLU A 283 11.85 8.27 -26.47
C GLU A 283 12.05 8.93 -25.10
N ARG A 284 12.73 10.08 -25.09
CA ARG A 284 12.82 10.92 -23.91
C ARG A 284 11.45 11.44 -23.51
N ALA A 285 11.19 11.49 -22.22
CA ALA A 285 9.90 11.89 -21.68
C ALA A 285 10.04 12.72 -20.41
N VAL A 286 9.04 13.56 -20.16
CA VAL A 286 8.83 14.25 -18.88
C VAL A 286 7.56 13.68 -18.24
N GLY A 287 7.67 13.23 -16.99
CA GLY A 287 6.56 12.69 -16.24
C GLY A 287 5.65 13.79 -15.67
N PHE A 288 4.34 13.58 -15.74
CA PHE A 288 3.33 14.48 -15.20
C PHE A 288 2.33 13.70 -14.35
N GLY A 289 2.32 13.94 -13.04
CA GLY A 289 1.45 13.29 -12.08
C GLY A 289 0.39 14.22 -11.51
N ILE A 290 -0.82 13.70 -11.27
CA ILE A 290 -1.97 14.43 -10.72
C ILE A 290 -2.51 13.63 -9.52
N SER A 291 -2.59 14.29 -8.37
CA SER A 291 -3.11 13.72 -7.12
C SER A 291 -4.54 14.20 -6.87
N ASN A 292 -5.38 13.34 -6.30
CA ASN A 292 -6.74 13.70 -5.89
C ASN A 292 -6.79 14.28 -4.48
N VAL A 293 -7.85 15.05 -4.21
CA VAL A 293 -8.18 15.50 -2.86
C VAL A 293 -8.55 14.28 -2.00
N SER A 294 -8.03 14.24 -0.77
CA SER A 294 -8.37 13.17 0.19
C SER A 294 -9.89 13.09 0.41
N GLY A 295 -10.43 11.86 0.42
CA GLY A 295 -11.87 11.60 0.48
C GLY A 295 -12.63 11.90 -0.83
N GLY A 296 -11.96 12.43 -1.85
CA GLY A 296 -12.57 12.78 -3.15
C GLY A 296 -12.82 11.54 -4.03
N ASN A 297 -13.74 11.66 -4.99
CA ASN A 297 -13.99 10.60 -5.97
C ASN A 297 -12.95 10.65 -7.11
N VAL A 298 -12.06 9.66 -7.14
CA VAL A 298 -11.01 9.55 -8.17
C VAL A 298 -11.57 9.41 -9.58
N VAL A 299 -12.76 8.79 -9.73
CA VAL A 299 -13.43 8.62 -11.03
C VAL A 299 -13.92 9.96 -11.56
N ASP A 300 -14.60 10.75 -10.71
CA ASP A 300 -15.14 12.06 -11.11
C ASP A 300 -13.99 13.04 -11.43
N MET A 301 -12.93 13.03 -10.61
CA MET A 301 -11.71 13.81 -10.86
C MET A 301 -11.07 13.42 -12.20
N GLY A 302 -10.93 12.11 -12.45
CA GLY A 302 -10.35 11.60 -13.70
C GLY A 302 -11.16 12.02 -14.93
N ASP A 303 -12.49 11.98 -14.85
CA ASP A 303 -13.37 12.44 -15.93
C ASP A 303 -13.26 13.95 -16.17
N ALA A 304 -13.20 14.75 -15.10
CA ALA A 304 -13.01 16.19 -15.19
C ALA A 304 -11.63 16.54 -15.79
N VAL A 305 -10.58 15.84 -15.40
CA VAL A 305 -9.23 16.02 -15.97
C VAL A 305 -9.20 15.63 -17.44
N LYS A 306 -9.81 14.47 -17.83
CA LYS A 306 -9.90 14.06 -19.23
C LYS A 306 -10.64 15.11 -20.09
N ALA A 307 -11.76 15.64 -19.56
CA ALA A 307 -12.51 16.69 -20.25
C ALA A 307 -11.65 17.96 -20.44
N ARG A 308 -10.91 18.37 -19.39
CA ARG A 308 -10.03 19.55 -19.48
C ARG A 308 -8.86 19.31 -20.44
N LEU A 309 -8.24 18.13 -20.41
CA LEU A 309 -7.18 17.79 -21.37
C LEU A 309 -7.68 17.81 -22.83
N ALA A 310 -8.91 17.35 -23.08
CA ALA A 310 -9.53 17.42 -24.40
C ALA A 310 -9.77 18.87 -24.86
N GLU A 311 -10.14 19.79 -23.96
CA GLU A 311 -10.25 21.23 -24.27
C GLU A 311 -8.88 21.85 -24.62
N LEU A 312 -7.81 21.39 -23.94
CA LEU A 312 -6.44 21.87 -24.16
C LEU A 312 -5.75 21.23 -25.36
N GLU A 313 -6.36 20.24 -26.00
CA GLU A 313 -5.78 19.50 -27.15
C GLU A 313 -5.35 20.43 -28.28
N SER A 314 -6.11 21.48 -28.54
CA SER A 314 -5.80 22.48 -29.58
C SER A 314 -4.56 23.35 -29.26
N GLN A 315 -4.12 23.38 -28.02
CA GLN A 315 -2.94 24.12 -27.56
C GLN A 315 -1.68 23.23 -27.53
N ARG A 316 -1.83 21.91 -27.71
CA ARG A 316 -0.72 20.99 -27.73
C ARG A 316 0.11 21.19 -29.01
N PRO A 317 1.43 21.39 -28.91
CA PRO A 317 2.30 21.46 -30.07
C PRO A 317 2.21 20.21 -30.96
N LEU A 318 2.17 20.38 -32.24
CA LEU A 318 2.13 19.25 -33.17
C LEU A 318 3.41 18.40 -33.05
N GLY A 319 3.25 17.10 -32.82
CA GLY A 319 4.35 16.16 -32.59
C GLY A 319 4.68 15.92 -31.12
N MET A 320 4.05 16.66 -30.17
CA MET A 320 4.07 16.27 -28.76
C MET A 320 2.91 15.32 -28.46
N GLU A 321 3.17 14.33 -27.64
CA GLU A 321 2.18 13.34 -27.21
C GLU A 321 2.07 13.31 -25.70
N LEU A 322 0.84 13.11 -25.21
CA LEU A 322 0.55 12.89 -23.80
C LEU A 322 0.13 11.42 -23.61
N ASN A 323 1.06 10.60 -23.20
CA ASN A 323 0.90 9.17 -23.06
C ASN A 323 0.49 8.81 -21.63
N VAL A 324 -0.45 7.87 -21.49
CA VAL A 324 -0.92 7.40 -20.19
C VAL A 324 0.01 6.31 -19.65
N ILE A 325 0.59 6.52 -18.47
CA ILE A 325 1.34 5.49 -17.72
C ILE A 325 0.39 4.79 -16.74
N SER A 326 -0.41 5.56 -16.02
CA SER A 326 -1.38 5.04 -15.07
C SER A 326 -2.60 5.94 -15.00
N MET A 327 -3.78 5.34 -15.14
CA MET A 327 -5.07 6.02 -15.04
C MET A 327 -5.90 5.31 -13.96
N GLN A 328 -5.68 5.68 -12.69
CA GLN A 328 -6.36 5.04 -11.58
C GLN A 328 -7.88 5.19 -11.66
N SER A 329 -8.39 6.30 -12.23
CA SER A 329 -9.82 6.49 -12.45
C SER A 329 -10.46 5.38 -13.29
N ASP A 330 -9.75 4.87 -14.31
CA ASP A 330 -10.26 3.78 -15.15
C ASP A 330 -10.12 2.43 -14.43
N SER A 331 -9.02 2.20 -13.72
CA SER A 331 -8.82 1.01 -12.89
C SER A 331 -9.88 0.91 -11.79
N VAL A 332 -10.16 2.03 -11.11
CA VAL A 332 -11.21 2.11 -10.06
C VAL A 332 -12.59 1.83 -10.67
N ARG A 333 -12.90 2.44 -11.82
CA ARG A 333 -14.17 2.22 -12.51
C ARG A 333 -14.37 0.75 -12.87
N ALA A 334 -13.34 0.12 -13.44
CA ALA A 334 -13.38 -1.30 -13.79
C ALA A 334 -13.49 -2.19 -12.54
N SER A 335 -12.73 -1.92 -11.49
CA SER A 335 -12.78 -2.69 -10.24
C SER A 335 -14.14 -2.58 -9.57
N VAL A 336 -14.69 -1.36 -9.43
CA VAL A 336 -16.01 -1.14 -8.83
C VAL A 336 -17.10 -1.81 -9.67
N ALA A 337 -17.04 -1.72 -11.01
CA ALA A 337 -17.99 -2.40 -11.89
C ALA A 337 -17.95 -3.93 -11.69
N ASN A 338 -16.75 -4.54 -11.67
CA ASN A 338 -16.58 -5.96 -11.42
C ASN A 338 -17.13 -6.39 -10.04
N PHE A 339 -16.91 -5.57 -9.01
CA PHE A 339 -17.47 -5.86 -7.68
C PHE A 339 -18.99 -5.75 -7.63
N ILE A 340 -19.57 -4.77 -8.34
CA ILE A 340 -21.03 -4.64 -8.45
C ILE A 340 -21.62 -5.84 -9.20
N ASP A 341 -20.98 -6.27 -10.28
CA ASP A 341 -21.39 -7.46 -11.02
C ASP A 341 -21.34 -8.70 -10.13
N ASN A 342 -20.27 -8.86 -9.33
CA ASN A 342 -20.16 -9.93 -8.34
C ASN A 342 -21.23 -9.83 -7.25
N LEU A 343 -21.54 -8.61 -6.78
CA LEU A 343 -22.62 -8.38 -5.81
C LEU A 343 -23.99 -8.74 -6.39
N ILE A 344 -24.28 -8.32 -7.61
CA ILE A 344 -25.53 -8.66 -8.31
C ILE A 344 -25.61 -10.18 -8.54
N ALA A 345 -24.51 -10.80 -8.96
CA ALA A 345 -24.43 -12.25 -9.12
C ALA A 345 -24.68 -12.98 -7.78
N ALA A 346 -24.05 -12.53 -6.69
CA ALA A 346 -24.26 -13.09 -5.35
C ALA A 346 -25.70 -12.96 -4.89
N VAL A 347 -26.32 -11.77 -5.03
CA VAL A 347 -27.74 -11.53 -4.72
C VAL A 347 -28.62 -12.43 -5.58
N GLY A 348 -28.33 -12.53 -6.88
CA GLY A 348 -29.06 -13.38 -7.82
C GLY A 348 -28.99 -14.87 -7.46
N ILE A 349 -27.80 -15.37 -7.13
CA ILE A 349 -27.58 -16.75 -6.69
C ILE A 349 -28.37 -17.05 -5.42
N VAL A 350 -28.23 -16.18 -4.40
CA VAL A 350 -28.95 -16.32 -3.12
C VAL A 350 -30.47 -16.30 -3.36
N PHE A 351 -30.95 -15.37 -4.20
CA PHE A 351 -32.37 -15.28 -4.55
C PHE A 351 -32.91 -16.56 -5.23
N VAL A 352 -32.15 -17.11 -6.19
CA VAL A 352 -32.52 -18.39 -6.87
C VAL A 352 -32.56 -19.54 -5.88
N VAL A 353 -31.57 -19.65 -4.97
CA VAL A 353 -31.54 -20.66 -3.91
C VAL A 353 -32.78 -20.54 -3.02
N LEU A 354 -33.12 -19.33 -2.60
CA LEU A 354 -34.31 -19.08 -1.79
C LEU A 354 -35.61 -19.48 -2.51
N LEU A 355 -35.74 -19.17 -3.80
CA LEU A 355 -36.90 -19.58 -4.61
C LEU A 355 -37.04 -21.11 -4.69
N LEU A 356 -35.91 -21.81 -4.88
CA LEU A 356 -35.89 -23.27 -5.00
C LEU A 356 -36.25 -23.98 -3.69
N PHE A 357 -35.70 -23.54 -2.58
CA PHE A 357 -35.84 -24.24 -1.28
C PHE A 357 -37.02 -23.75 -0.44
N MET A 358 -37.35 -22.44 -0.50
CA MET A 358 -38.43 -21.84 0.31
C MET A 358 -39.70 -21.57 -0.49
N GLY A 359 -39.67 -21.72 -1.82
CA GLY A 359 -40.76 -21.42 -2.72
C GLY A 359 -40.89 -19.93 -3.07
N VAL A 360 -41.61 -19.63 -4.15
CA VAL A 360 -41.63 -18.31 -4.77
C VAL A 360 -42.03 -17.18 -3.81
N ARG A 361 -43.08 -17.35 -3.02
CA ARG A 361 -43.56 -16.26 -2.15
C ARG A 361 -42.62 -15.93 -1.00
N SER A 362 -42.12 -16.96 -0.31
CA SER A 362 -41.17 -16.80 0.78
C SER A 362 -39.84 -16.29 0.25
N GLY A 363 -39.38 -16.83 -0.90
CA GLY A 363 -38.14 -16.38 -1.54
C GLY A 363 -38.16 -14.89 -1.93
N VAL A 364 -39.29 -14.42 -2.51
CA VAL A 364 -39.44 -12.99 -2.88
C VAL A 364 -39.46 -12.09 -1.64
N ILE A 365 -40.14 -12.50 -0.56
CA ILE A 365 -40.11 -11.70 0.69
C ILE A 365 -38.70 -11.57 1.24
N ILE A 366 -37.97 -12.68 1.35
CA ILE A 366 -36.63 -12.72 1.91
C ILE A 366 -35.67 -11.94 0.99
N GLY A 367 -35.74 -12.12 -0.34
CA GLY A 367 -34.92 -11.39 -1.30
C GLY A 367 -35.17 -9.88 -1.28
N PHE A 368 -36.41 -9.44 -1.08
CA PHE A 368 -36.73 -8.03 -0.93
C PHE A 368 -36.15 -7.43 0.36
N VAL A 369 -36.23 -8.15 1.47
CA VAL A 369 -35.60 -7.73 2.74
C VAL A 369 -34.08 -7.66 2.60
N LEU A 370 -33.48 -8.58 1.86
CA LEU A 370 -32.05 -8.56 1.55
C LEU A 370 -31.67 -7.28 0.78
N LEU A 371 -32.40 -6.97 -0.30
CA LEU A 371 -32.16 -5.75 -1.08
C LEU A 371 -32.31 -4.49 -0.21
N LEU A 372 -33.32 -4.46 0.65
CA LEU A 372 -33.55 -3.36 1.58
C LEU A 372 -32.39 -3.21 2.58
N THR A 373 -31.82 -4.32 3.03
CA THR A 373 -30.66 -4.31 3.94
C THR A 373 -29.42 -3.76 3.26
N VAL A 374 -29.15 -4.16 2.02
CA VAL A 374 -28.04 -3.62 1.23
C VAL A 374 -28.23 -2.12 1.01
N ALA A 375 -29.42 -1.68 0.60
CA ALA A 375 -29.72 -0.25 0.40
C ALA A 375 -29.54 0.56 1.70
N GLY A 376 -30.03 0.03 2.82
CA GLY A 376 -29.85 0.65 4.13
C GLY A 376 -28.38 0.71 4.57
N THR A 377 -27.58 -0.29 4.25
CA THR A 377 -26.15 -0.30 4.53
C THR A 377 -25.42 0.77 3.74
N LEU A 378 -25.75 0.95 2.45
CA LEU A 378 -25.19 2.04 1.64
C LEU A 378 -25.54 3.43 2.21
N CYS A 379 -26.76 3.62 2.75
CA CYS A 379 -27.11 4.84 3.44
C CYS A 379 -26.21 5.11 4.66
N ILE A 380 -25.97 4.10 5.47
CA ILE A 380 -25.09 4.25 6.65
C ILE A 380 -23.64 4.49 6.21
N MET A 381 -23.15 3.78 5.19
CA MET A 381 -21.82 4.01 4.64
C MET A 381 -21.61 5.47 4.20
N LEU A 382 -22.62 6.09 3.59
CA LEU A 382 -22.56 7.52 3.23
C LEU A 382 -22.54 8.45 4.47
N ILE A 383 -23.24 8.09 5.54
CA ILE A 383 -23.28 8.89 6.78
C ILE A 383 -21.94 8.79 7.54
N GLU A 384 -21.35 7.61 7.54
CA GLU A 384 -20.10 7.29 8.24
C GLU A 384 -18.84 7.50 7.35
N ASP A 385 -19.02 8.08 6.16
CA ASP A 385 -17.97 8.36 5.18
C ASP A 385 -17.12 7.12 4.80
N ILE A 386 -17.77 5.95 4.71
CA ILE A 386 -17.13 4.71 4.27
C ILE A 386 -17.27 4.59 2.75
N ALA A 387 -16.18 4.80 2.02
CA ALA A 387 -16.15 4.75 0.56
C ALA A 387 -16.47 3.36 -0.02
N MET A 388 -16.93 3.34 -1.27
CA MET A 388 -17.01 2.12 -2.07
C MET A 388 -15.63 1.76 -2.61
N GLN A 389 -15.03 0.73 -2.03
CA GLN A 389 -13.73 0.23 -2.40
C GLN A 389 -13.72 -1.30 -2.22
N ARG A 390 -12.65 -1.96 -2.66
CA ARG A 390 -12.54 -3.43 -2.67
C ARG A 390 -13.00 -4.08 -1.35
N ILE A 391 -12.51 -3.58 -0.21
CA ILE A 391 -12.78 -4.17 1.10
C ILE A 391 -14.25 -3.98 1.51
N SER A 392 -14.81 -2.78 1.36
CA SER A 392 -16.20 -2.49 1.75
C SER A 392 -17.23 -3.23 0.90
N LEU A 393 -16.98 -3.34 -0.42
CA LEU A 393 -17.84 -4.09 -1.32
C LEU A 393 -17.71 -5.60 -1.11
N GLY A 394 -16.49 -6.10 -0.89
CA GLY A 394 -16.26 -7.49 -0.49
C GLY A 394 -16.96 -7.84 0.83
N ALA A 395 -16.94 -6.93 1.79
CA ALA A 395 -17.68 -7.09 3.05
C ALA A 395 -19.18 -7.22 2.84
N LEU A 396 -19.77 -6.44 1.93
CA LEU A 396 -21.18 -6.58 1.56
C LEU A 396 -21.49 -7.97 0.99
N ILE A 397 -20.64 -8.48 0.07
CA ILE A 397 -20.82 -9.81 -0.53
C ILE A 397 -20.74 -10.91 0.54
N ILE A 398 -19.76 -10.83 1.45
CA ILE A 398 -19.62 -11.77 2.58
C ILE A 398 -20.84 -11.71 3.48
N ALA A 399 -21.29 -10.49 3.79
CA ALA A 399 -22.44 -10.26 4.64
C ALA A 399 -23.73 -10.84 4.03
N LEU A 400 -23.92 -10.81 2.70
CA LEU A 400 -25.13 -11.28 2.03
C LEU A 400 -25.58 -12.66 2.51
N GLY A 401 -24.65 -13.60 2.60
CA GLY A 401 -24.95 -14.95 3.10
C GLY A 401 -25.48 -14.96 4.54
N MET A 402 -24.91 -14.10 5.39
CA MET A 402 -25.28 -14.01 6.81
C MET A 402 -26.55 -13.18 7.03
N LEU A 403 -26.83 -12.20 6.15
CA LEU A 403 -27.98 -11.30 6.26
C LEU A 403 -29.30 -12.03 6.06
N VAL A 404 -29.29 -13.01 5.17
CA VAL A 404 -30.48 -13.78 4.80
C VAL A 404 -30.98 -14.67 5.95
N ASP A 405 -30.08 -15.16 6.80
CA ASP A 405 -30.38 -16.09 7.86
C ASP A 405 -31.46 -15.60 8.83
N ASN A 406 -31.41 -14.34 9.23
CA ASN A 406 -32.39 -13.75 10.14
C ASN A 406 -33.79 -13.76 9.52
N ALA A 407 -33.91 -13.38 8.25
CA ALA A 407 -35.17 -13.38 7.53
C ALA A 407 -35.67 -14.81 7.25
N ILE A 408 -34.78 -15.77 6.96
CA ILE A 408 -35.10 -17.19 6.76
C ILE A 408 -35.76 -17.75 8.03
N VAL A 409 -35.15 -17.58 9.20
CA VAL A 409 -35.64 -18.15 10.45
C VAL A 409 -37.04 -17.63 10.80
N VAL A 410 -37.26 -16.31 10.65
CA VAL A 410 -38.58 -15.70 10.91
C VAL A 410 -39.59 -16.16 9.89
N THR A 411 -39.26 -16.15 8.61
CA THR A 411 -40.20 -16.54 7.54
C THR A 411 -40.55 -18.03 7.60
N ASP A 412 -39.56 -18.90 7.86
CA ASP A 412 -39.80 -20.36 7.97
C ASP A 412 -40.65 -20.67 9.22
N GLY A 413 -40.38 -20.00 10.35
CA GLY A 413 -41.19 -20.11 11.56
C GLY A 413 -42.65 -19.74 11.33
N ILE A 414 -42.93 -18.63 10.67
CA ILE A 414 -44.28 -18.19 10.34
C ILE A 414 -44.92 -19.16 9.33
N LEU A 415 -44.17 -19.63 8.33
CA LEU A 415 -44.62 -20.56 7.32
C LEU A 415 -45.06 -21.90 7.94
N VAL A 416 -44.24 -22.47 8.81
CA VAL A 416 -44.50 -23.73 9.49
C VAL A 416 -45.78 -23.62 10.38
N ARG A 417 -45.94 -22.53 11.13
CA ARG A 417 -47.11 -22.29 11.97
C ARG A 417 -48.38 -22.12 11.14
N PHE A 418 -48.36 -21.38 10.04
CA PHE A 418 -49.50 -21.27 9.12
C PHE A 418 -49.83 -22.58 8.43
N GLN A 419 -48.87 -23.51 8.25
CA GLN A 419 -49.13 -24.86 7.68
C GLN A 419 -49.76 -25.78 8.73
N GLN A 420 -49.42 -25.63 10.02
CA GLN A 420 -49.95 -26.42 11.14
C GLN A 420 -51.41 -26.03 11.46
N ASP A 421 -51.68 -24.72 11.47
CA ASP A 421 -53.02 -24.18 11.75
C ASP A 421 -53.35 -23.04 10.75
N PRO A 422 -53.99 -23.40 9.63
CA PRO A 422 -54.30 -22.40 8.59
C PRO A 422 -55.39 -21.39 8.99
N ASP A 423 -56.20 -21.70 9.99
CA ASP A 423 -57.31 -20.87 10.47
C ASP A 423 -56.91 -19.98 11.67
N ALA A 424 -55.71 -20.10 12.18
CA ALA A 424 -55.22 -19.27 13.29
C ALA A 424 -55.19 -17.78 12.93
N ASP A 425 -55.41 -16.92 13.94
CA ASP A 425 -55.23 -15.45 13.78
C ASP A 425 -53.79 -15.12 13.33
N ARG A 426 -53.69 -14.59 12.12
CA ARG A 426 -52.38 -14.25 11.53
C ARG A 426 -51.57 -13.29 12.40
N ASN A 427 -52.22 -12.34 13.02
CA ASN A 427 -51.54 -11.39 13.93
C ASN A 427 -50.96 -12.10 15.15
N ALA A 428 -51.70 -13.06 15.71
CA ALA A 428 -51.27 -13.81 16.89
C ALA A 428 -50.07 -14.71 16.54
N VAL A 429 -50.15 -15.46 15.43
CA VAL A 429 -49.08 -16.37 14.97
C VAL A 429 -47.79 -15.60 14.67
N VAL A 430 -47.91 -14.50 13.91
CA VAL A 430 -46.75 -13.69 13.56
C VAL A 430 -46.08 -13.10 14.80
N SER A 431 -46.87 -12.59 15.72
CA SER A 431 -46.40 -12.07 17.01
C SER A 431 -45.71 -13.15 17.86
N GLU A 432 -46.27 -14.33 17.94
CA GLU A 432 -45.71 -15.49 18.68
C GLU A 432 -44.33 -15.85 18.12
N VAL A 433 -44.19 -16.04 16.83
CA VAL A 433 -42.95 -16.44 16.19
C VAL A 433 -41.86 -15.37 16.36
N VAL A 434 -42.20 -14.08 16.16
CA VAL A 434 -41.24 -12.98 16.32
C VAL A 434 -40.79 -12.88 17.78
N ASN A 435 -41.70 -12.96 18.74
CA ASN A 435 -41.37 -12.92 20.15
C ASN A 435 -40.49 -14.09 20.61
N ALA A 436 -40.67 -15.27 20.02
CA ALA A 436 -39.85 -16.44 20.31
C ALA A 436 -38.44 -16.33 19.70
N THR A 437 -38.29 -15.71 18.51
CA THR A 437 -37.02 -15.73 17.75
C THR A 437 -36.18 -14.48 17.90
N LYS A 438 -36.74 -13.31 18.28
CA LYS A 438 -36.05 -12.02 18.27
C LYS A 438 -34.75 -12.00 19.09
N TRP A 439 -34.72 -12.59 20.28
CA TRP A 439 -33.56 -12.58 21.17
C TRP A 439 -32.48 -13.58 20.73
N PRO A 440 -32.80 -14.85 20.37
CA PRO A 440 -31.82 -15.77 19.80
C PRO A 440 -31.18 -15.23 18.52
N LEU A 441 -31.95 -14.56 17.66
CA LEU A 441 -31.44 -13.95 16.43
C LEU A 441 -30.53 -12.76 16.73
N LEU A 442 -30.87 -11.90 17.71
CA LEU A 442 -29.98 -10.81 18.14
C LEU A 442 -28.66 -11.37 18.68
N GLY A 443 -28.74 -12.37 19.57
CA GLY A 443 -27.54 -13.00 20.13
C GLY A 443 -26.64 -13.57 19.05
N GLY A 444 -27.19 -14.29 18.08
CA GLY A 444 -26.47 -14.82 16.93
C GLY A 444 -25.88 -13.72 16.03
N THR A 445 -26.61 -12.61 15.87
CA THR A 445 -26.15 -11.46 15.09
C THR A 445 -24.97 -10.77 15.79
N VAL A 446 -25.06 -10.53 17.10
CA VAL A 446 -23.97 -9.94 17.90
C VAL A 446 -22.73 -10.81 17.87
N VAL A 447 -22.89 -12.13 18.03
CA VAL A 447 -21.76 -13.08 17.94
C VAL A 447 -21.10 -13.03 16.55
N GLY A 448 -21.90 -12.98 15.49
CA GLY A 448 -21.38 -12.82 14.12
C GLY A 448 -20.58 -11.52 13.93
N ILE A 449 -21.05 -10.41 14.47
CA ILE A 449 -20.35 -9.11 14.45
C ILE A 449 -19.05 -9.20 15.26
N CYS A 450 -19.09 -9.73 16.45
CA CYS A 450 -17.91 -9.86 17.33
C CYS A 450 -16.81 -10.72 16.72
N ALA A 451 -17.14 -11.68 15.84
CA ALA A 451 -16.14 -12.47 15.12
C ALA A 451 -15.24 -11.63 14.20
N PHE A 452 -15.77 -10.54 13.63
CA PHE A 452 -15.02 -9.62 12.80
C PHE A 452 -14.37 -8.46 13.58
N SER A 453 -14.68 -8.31 14.88
CA SER A 453 -14.13 -7.20 15.67
C SER A 453 -12.62 -7.27 15.85
N ALA A 454 -12.02 -8.45 15.69
CA ALA A 454 -10.58 -8.64 15.74
C ALA A 454 -9.85 -7.78 14.69
N ILE A 455 -10.44 -7.60 13.49
CA ILE A 455 -9.86 -6.73 12.46
C ILE A 455 -10.22 -5.26 12.67
N GLY A 456 -11.49 -4.96 12.98
CA GLY A 456 -11.96 -3.59 13.13
C GLY A 456 -11.37 -2.86 14.34
N LEU A 457 -10.88 -3.60 15.34
CA LEU A 457 -10.24 -3.07 16.55
C LEU A 457 -8.72 -3.32 16.58
N SER A 458 -8.14 -3.86 15.50
CA SER A 458 -6.71 -4.15 15.44
C SER A 458 -5.88 -2.88 15.38
N PRO A 459 -4.95 -2.65 16.33
CA PRO A 459 -4.07 -1.49 16.32
C PRO A 459 -2.87 -1.69 15.37
N SER A 460 -3.15 -2.06 14.13
CA SER A 460 -2.13 -2.29 13.10
C SER A 460 -2.51 -1.63 11.79
N ASP A 461 -1.51 -1.37 10.93
CA ASP A 461 -1.75 -0.83 9.59
C ASP A 461 -2.69 -1.72 8.76
N MET A 462 -2.63 -3.05 8.98
CA MET A 462 -3.56 -3.99 8.34
C MET A 462 -4.98 -3.89 8.92
N GLY A 463 -5.10 -3.56 10.21
CA GLY A 463 -6.38 -3.26 10.84
C GLY A 463 -7.04 -2.02 10.25
N GLU A 464 -6.27 -0.98 9.96
CA GLU A 464 -6.77 0.22 9.28
C GLU A 464 -7.16 -0.08 7.83
N TYR A 465 -6.29 -0.78 7.08
CA TYR A 465 -6.55 -1.17 5.69
C TYR A 465 -7.82 -2.01 5.55
N ALA A 466 -7.99 -3.04 6.39
CA ALA A 466 -9.12 -3.96 6.30
C ALA A 466 -10.29 -3.60 7.26
N GLY A 467 -10.17 -2.54 8.05
CA GLY A 467 -11.15 -2.19 9.10
C GLY A 467 -12.55 -1.89 8.58
N SER A 468 -12.68 -1.33 7.39
CA SER A 468 -13.98 -1.08 6.75
C SER A 468 -14.81 -2.34 6.57
N LEU A 469 -14.18 -3.53 6.46
CA LEU A 469 -14.85 -4.83 6.44
C LEU A 469 -15.69 -5.06 7.70
N PHE A 470 -15.13 -4.78 8.87
CA PHE A 470 -15.86 -4.93 10.13
C PHE A 470 -17.05 -3.97 10.22
N TRP A 471 -16.85 -2.68 9.92
CA TRP A 471 -17.89 -1.67 10.05
C TRP A 471 -19.07 -1.93 9.10
N VAL A 472 -18.81 -2.29 7.86
CA VAL A 472 -19.85 -2.64 6.89
C VAL A 472 -20.62 -3.88 7.32
N ILE A 473 -19.95 -4.92 7.83
CA ILE A 473 -20.60 -6.12 8.35
C ILE A 473 -21.44 -5.78 9.58
N LEU A 474 -20.93 -4.98 10.52
CA LEU A 474 -21.66 -4.55 11.72
C LEU A 474 -22.99 -3.87 11.35
N TYR A 475 -22.93 -2.86 10.49
CA TYR A 475 -24.14 -2.11 10.08
C TYR A 475 -25.11 -2.99 9.29
N SER A 476 -24.63 -3.76 8.36
CA SER A 476 -25.48 -4.64 7.55
C SER A 476 -26.16 -5.73 8.38
N MET A 477 -25.45 -6.36 9.31
CA MET A 477 -26.02 -7.40 10.16
C MET A 477 -27.03 -6.86 11.19
N LEU A 478 -26.77 -5.68 11.78
CA LEU A 478 -27.73 -5.02 12.65
C LEU A 478 -29.01 -4.62 11.90
N LEU A 479 -28.88 -4.05 10.71
CA LEU A 479 -30.03 -3.75 9.86
C LEU A 479 -30.84 -5.01 9.49
N SER A 480 -30.15 -6.10 9.14
CA SER A 480 -30.77 -7.37 8.85
C SER A 480 -31.65 -7.86 10.01
N TRP A 481 -31.12 -7.78 11.24
CA TRP A 481 -31.92 -8.14 12.43
C TRP A 481 -33.12 -7.22 12.61
N VAL A 482 -32.94 -5.89 12.48
CA VAL A 482 -34.04 -4.92 12.58
C VAL A 482 -35.13 -5.23 11.56
N PHE A 483 -34.76 -5.48 10.31
CA PHE A 483 -35.74 -5.78 9.25
C PHE A 483 -36.37 -7.17 9.40
N ALA A 484 -35.64 -8.15 9.94
CA ALA A 484 -36.17 -9.46 10.24
C ALA A 484 -37.28 -9.44 11.30
N VAL A 485 -37.19 -8.53 12.31
CA VAL A 485 -38.22 -8.41 13.35
C VAL A 485 -39.31 -7.37 13.07
N THR A 486 -39.12 -6.51 12.05
CA THR A 486 -40.06 -5.43 11.69
C THR A 486 -40.70 -5.64 10.32
N VAL A 487 -39.92 -5.62 9.26
CA VAL A 487 -40.40 -5.67 7.85
C VAL A 487 -40.82 -7.08 7.45
N THR A 488 -40.01 -8.09 7.78
CA THR A 488 -40.29 -9.48 7.39
C THR A 488 -41.64 -9.97 7.91
N PRO A 489 -41.99 -9.76 9.20
CA PRO A 489 -43.31 -10.17 9.73
C PRO A 489 -44.48 -9.49 9.03
N MET A 490 -44.35 -8.18 8.72
CA MET A 490 -45.37 -7.43 8.00
C MET A 490 -45.59 -8.03 6.57
N LEU A 491 -44.48 -8.25 5.84
CA LEU A 491 -44.58 -8.84 4.50
C LEU A 491 -45.11 -10.26 4.53
N CYS A 492 -44.75 -11.09 5.52
CA CYS A 492 -45.30 -12.43 5.68
C CYS A 492 -46.82 -12.40 5.98
N HIS A 493 -47.25 -11.47 6.85
CA HIS A 493 -48.69 -11.28 7.15
C HIS A 493 -49.49 -10.94 5.87
N ASP A 494 -49.00 -10.03 5.05
CA ASP A 494 -49.72 -9.50 3.88
C ASP A 494 -49.64 -10.45 2.67
N PHE A 495 -48.50 -11.06 2.38
CA PHE A 495 -48.24 -11.75 1.10
C PHE A 495 -48.11 -13.27 1.24
N LEU A 496 -47.93 -13.86 2.44
CA LEU A 496 -47.74 -15.29 2.60
C LEU A 496 -49.10 -16.02 2.59
N LYS A 497 -49.40 -16.69 1.51
CA LYS A 497 -50.60 -17.57 1.40
C LYS A 497 -50.15 -19.03 1.41
N VAL A 498 -50.63 -19.81 2.35
CA VAL A 498 -50.20 -21.20 2.62
C VAL A 498 -51.38 -22.13 2.39
N LYS A 499 -51.11 -23.32 1.82
CA LYS A 499 -52.05 -24.45 1.80
C LYS A 499 -51.77 -25.34 3.01
N ALA A 500 -52.80 -25.93 3.60
CA ALA A 500 -52.66 -26.88 4.71
C ALA A 500 -51.68 -28.00 4.37
N ALA A 501 -50.84 -28.36 5.35
CA ALA A 501 -49.93 -29.49 5.19
C ALA A 501 -50.70 -30.79 5.09
N ASN A 502 -50.43 -31.64 4.07
CA ASN A 502 -50.96 -32.99 4.03
C ASN A 502 -50.33 -33.82 5.16
N ALA A 503 -51.12 -34.16 6.16
CA ALA A 503 -50.71 -34.92 7.32
C ALA A 503 -50.11 -36.31 7.00
N ASP A 504 -50.36 -36.85 5.77
CA ASP A 504 -49.97 -38.21 5.36
C ASP A 504 -48.63 -38.33 4.65
N LYS A 505 -47.80 -37.25 4.56
CA LYS A 505 -46.48 -37.35 3.91
C LYS A 505 -45.49 -38.11 4.83
N LYS A 506 -45.13 -39.32 4.38
CA LYS A 506 -43.99 -40.05 4.99
C LYS A 506 -42.73 -39.18 4.96
N PRO A 507 -41.90 -39.17 6.03
CA PRO A 507 -40.63 -38.41 6.10
C PRO A 507 -39.74 -38.80 4.89
N SER A 508 -39.07 -37.81 4.31
CA SER A 508 -38.17 -38.06 3.17
C SER A 508 -37.06 -39.05 3.61
N ARG A 509 -36.57 -39.87 2.67
CA ARG A 509 -35.45 -40.81 2.94
C ARG A 509 -34.24 -40.13 3.60
N VAL A 510 -33.98 -38.88 3.25
CA VAL A 510 -32.89 -38.07 3.84
C VAL A 510 -33.13 -37.82 5.32
N VAL A 511 -34.35 -37.39 5.70
CA VAL A 511 -34.72 -37.14 7.10
C VAL A 511 -34.66 -38.42 7.92
N ALA A 512 -35.11 -39.55 7.37
CA ALA A 512 -35.04 -40.85 8.02
C ALA A 512 -33.60 -41.32 8.25
N SER A 513 -32.73 -41.19 7.23
CA SER A 513 -31.29 -41.47 7.35
C SER A 513 -30.58 -40.59 8.40
N TYR A 514 -30.88 -39.28 8.42
CA TYR A 514 -30.34 -38.37 9.42
C TYR A 514 -30.79 -38.72 10.81
N LYS A 515 -32.06 -39.05 11.02
CA LYS A 515 -32.57 -39.55 12.31
C LYS A 515 -31.86 -40.82 12.79
N SER A 516 -31.60 -41.74 11.85
CA SER A 516 -30.85 -42.98 12.16
C SER A 516 -29.40 -42.71 12.51
N LEU A 517 -28.74 -41.76 11.84
CA LEU A 517 -27.39 -41.31 12.13
C LEU A 517 -27.30 -40.69 13.53
N LEU A 518 -28.26 -39.80 13.89
CA LEU A 518 -28.29 -39.18 15.22
C LEU A 518 -28.50 -40.24 16.32
N ALA A 519 -29.41 -41.19 16.09
CA ALA A 519 -29.62 -42.28 17.04
C ALA A 519 -28.38 -43.14 17.23
N TRP A 520 -27.64 -43.41 16.15
CA TRP A 520 -26.35 -44.13 16.21
C TRP A 520 -25.29 -43.36 16.96
N VAL A 521 -25.12 -42.06 16.67
CA VAL A 521 -24.16 -41.16 17.34
C VAL A 521 -24.45 -41.05 18.86
N LEU A 522 -25.70 -40.87 19.23
CA LEU A 522 -26.12 -40.79 20.61
C LEU A 522 -25.97 -42.12 21.36
N LYS A 523 -26.10 -43.25 20.64
CA LYS A 523 -25.91 -44.62 21.21
C LYS A 523 -24.42 -44.90 21.48
N TYR A 524 -23.54 -44.57 20.52
CA TYR A 524 -22.10 -44.88 20.58
C TYR A 524 -21.25 -43.61 20.81
N ARG A 525 -21.54 -42.87 21.93
CA ARG A 525 -20.94 -41.56 22.23
C ARG A 525 -19.41 -41.56 22.22
N ILE A 526 -18.78 -42.61 22.81
CA ILE A 526 -17.33 -42.70 22.91
C ILE A 526 -16.66 -42.86 21.52
N ILE A 527 -17.25 -43.72 20.67
CA ILE A 527 -16.79 -43.95 19.31
C ILE A 527 -16.92 -42.67 18.48
N SER A 528 -18.04 -41.98 18.62
CA SER A 528 -18.30 -40.71 17.95
C SER A 528 -17.31 -39.61 18.37
N CYS A 529 -17.00 -39.51 19.66
CA CYS A 529 -15.97 -38.58 20.16
C CYS A 529 -14.57 -38.95 19.67
N ALA A 530 -14.22 -40.22 19.63
CA ALA A 530 -12.91 -40.69 19.14
C ALA A 530 -12.75 -40.40 17.63
N LEU A 531 -13.80 -40.58 16.83
CA LEU A 531 -13.79 -40.26 15.40
C LEU A 531 -13.66 -38.76 15.17
N LEU A 532 -14.36 -37.92 15.94
CA LEU A 532 -14.21 -36.47 15.88
C LEU A 532 -12.79 -36.01 16.23
N LEU A 533 -12.22 -36.57 17.29
CA LEU A 533 -10.84 -36.27 17.70
C LEU A 533 -9.83 -36.72 16.64
N GLY A 534 -10.03 -37.90 16.05
CA GLY A 534 -9.20 -38.41 14.94
C GLY A 534 -9.25 -37.51 13.72
N MET A 535 -10.46 -37.06 13.34
CA MET A 535 -10.64 -36.13 12.22
C MET A 535 -9.98 -34.75 12.49
N MET A 536 -10.11 -34.24 13.71
CA MET A 536 -9.47 -33.00 14.13
C MET A 536 -7.96 -33.11 14.11
N THR A 537 -7.41 -34.22 14.61
CA THR A 537 -5.95 -34.48 14.60
C THR A 537 -5.42 -34.58 13.17
N ALA A 538 -6.17 -35.26 12.29
CA ALA A 538 -5.82 -35.34 10.86
C ALA A 538 -5.86 -33.97 10.18
N ALA A 539 -6.85 -33.13 10.51
CA ALA A 539 -6.95 -31.77 9.98
C ALA A 539 -5.79 -30.89 10.45
N ILE A 540 -5.46 -30.93 11.74
CA ILE A 540 -4.30 -30.19 12.28
C ILE A 540 -2.99 -30.65 11.63
N TRP A 541 -2.84 -31.96 11.40
CA TRP A 541 -1.68 -32.49 10.66
C TRP A 541 -1.69 -32.02 9.22
N GLY A 542 -2.86 -31.94 8.58
CA GLY A 542 -3.07 -31.45 7.22
C GLY A 542 -2.67 -29.99 7.02
N VAL A 543 -2.78 -29.14 8.07
CA VAL A 543 -2.34 -27.73 8.00
C VAL A 543 -0.87 -27.61 7.56
N LYS A 544 -0.03 -28.58 7.84
CA LYS A 544 1.39 -28.60 7.40
C LYS A 544 1.55 -28.61 5.88
N PHE A 545 0.54 -29.03 5.15
CA PHE A 545 0.55 -29.07 3.69
C PHE A 545 -0.08 -27.81 3.06
N VAL A 546 -0.62 -26.90 3.88
CA VAL A 546 -1.14 -25.63 3.40
C VAL A 546 0.01 -24.62 3.41
N PRO A 547 0.38 -24.06 2.25
CA PRO A 547 1.47 -23.10 2.19
C PRO A 547 1.08 -21.82 2.94
N PRO A 548 1.96 -21.25 3.77
CA PRO A 548 1.75 -19.95 4.35
C PRO A 548 1.96 -18.85 3.30
N GLY A 549 1.17 -17.79 3.36
CA GLY A 549 1.29 -16.60 2.52
C GLY A 549 0.98 -15.34 3.33
N PHE A 550 1.23 -14.16 2.76
CA PHE A 550 0.89 -12.90 3.41
C PHE A 550 -0.19 -12.16 2.62
N MET A 551 0.12 -11.72 1.41
CA MET A 551 -0.80 -11.00 0.53
C MET A 551 -0.75 -11.58 -0.89
N PRO A 552 -1.87 -11.56 -1.63
CA PRO A 552 -1.91 -12.06 -3.01
C PRO A 552 -1.33 -11.05 -4.01
N GLU A 553 -0.96 -11.56 -5.18
CA GLU A 553 -0.47 -10.76 -6.29
C GLU A 553 -1.61 -10.01 -7.00
N SER A 554 -1.28 -8.83 -7.55
CA SER A 554 -2.23 -8.01 -8.30
C SER A 554 -2.56 -8.62 -9.68
N GLN A 555 -3.77 -8.37 -10.15
CA GLN A 555 -4.21 -8.68 -11.53
C GLN A 555 -4.00 -7.49 -12.50
N ARG A 556 -3.28 -6.48 -12.08
CA ARG A 556 -2.99 -5.33 -12.94
C ARG A 556 -2.13 -5.80 -14.12
N PRO A 557 -2.44 -5.38 -15.36
CA PRO A 557 -1.68 -5.77 -16.55
C PRO A 557 -0.37 -4.97 -16.65
N GLN A 558 0.39 -4.93 -15.54
CA GLN A 558 1.66 -4.23 -15.41
C GLN A 558 2.62 -5.04 -14.54
N PHE A 559 3.90 -5.02 -14.90
CA PHE A 559 4.99 -5.56 -14.09
C PHE A 559 6.21 -4.65 -14.15
N VAL A 560 7.19 -4.91 -13.32
CA VAL A 560 8.34 -4.04 -13.12
C VAL A 560 9.63 -4.82 -13.30
N VAL A 561 10.64 -4.18 -13.89
CA VAL A 561 12.02 -4.63 -13.92
C VAL A 561 12.89 -3.60 -13.21
N ASP A 562 13.44 -3.97 -12.06
CA ASP A 562 14.44 -3.16 -11.36
C ASP A 562 15.84 -3.56 -11.83
N VAL A 563 16.67 -2.60 -12.11
CA VAL A 563 18.04 -2.76 -12.62
C VAL A 563 18.99 -1.99 -11.73
N TYR A 564 19.86 -2.69 -11.03
CA TYR A 564 20.90 -2.09 -10.19
C TYR A 564 22.26 -2.39 -10.79
N LEU A 565 22.95 -1.37 -11.28
CA LEU A 565 24.35 -1.43 -11.67
C LEU A 565 25.27 -1.35 -10.43
N PRO A 566 26.57 -1.66 -10.52
CA PRO A 566 27.52 -1.42 -9.45
C PRO A 566 27.45 0.01 -8.96
N GLN A 567 27.47 0.20 -7.64
CA GLN A 567 27.37 1.52 -7.03
C GLN A 567 28.50 2.43 -7.51
N GLY A 568 28.16 3.69 -7.83
CA GLY A 568 29.08 4.64 -8.44
C GLY A 568 29.08 4.63 -9.97
N SER A 569 28.22 3.84 -10.62
CA SER A 569 28.02 3.91 -12.07
C SER A 569 27.45 5.28 -12.46
N ASP A 570 27.94 5.82 -13.58
CA ASP A 570 27.40 7.05 -14.16
C ASP A 570 25.98 6.84 -14.69
N ILE A 571 25.13 7.84 -14.53
CA ILE A 571 23.73 7.79 -14.97
C ILE A 571 23.60 7.51 -16.49
N LYS A 572 24.56 7.96 -17.32
CA LYS A 572 24.61 7.68 -18.75
C LYS A 572 24.82 6.19 -19.04
N ARG A 573 25.66 5.51 -18.22
CA ARG A 573 25.84 4.05 -18.32
C ARG A 573 24.55 3.33 -17.94
N THR A 574 23.90 3.80 -16.88
CA THR A 574 22.62 3.24 -16.44
C THR A 574 21.56 3.43 -17.53
N GLU A 575 21.49 4.60 -18.14
CA GLU A 575 20.59 4.88 -19.28
C GLU A 575 20.85 3.92 -20.46
N ALA A 576 22.11 3.72 -20.82
CA ALA A 576 22.47 2.83 -21.92
C ALA A 576 22.06 1.38 -21.67
N VAL A 577 22.27 0.86 -20.45
CA VAL A 577 21.87 -0.49 -20.07
C VAL A 577 20.35 -0.63 -20.02
N VAL A 578 19.65 0.32 -19.40
CA VAL A 578 18.19 0.35 -19.35
C VAL A 578 17.59 0.42 -20.75
N ALA A 579 18.13 1.25 -21.65
CA ALA A 579 17.68 1.32 -23.03
C ALA A 579 17.90 0.01 -23.81
N SER A 580 18.96 -0.73 -23.51
CA SER A 580 19.19 -2.06 -24.09
C SER A 580 18.18 -3.08 -23.57
N ILE A 581 17.90 -3.09 -22.27
CA ILE A 581 16.88 -3.94 -21.65
C ILE A 581 15.48 -3.60 -22.20
N GLU A 582 15.18 -2.31 -22.38
CA GLU A 582 13.94 -1.84 -22.99
C GLU A 582 13.70 -2.47 -24.37
N GLN A 583 14.75 -2.56 -25.21
CA GLN A 583 14.65 -3.19 -26.51
C GLN A 583 14.41 -4.71 -26.41
N ASP A 584 15.09 -5.39 -25.47
CA ASP A 584 14.90 -6.82 -25.25
C ASP A 584 13.47 -7.14 -24.78
N VAL A 585 12.96 -6.36 -23.85
CA VAL A 585 11.60 -6.52 -23.33
C VAL A 585 10.55 -6.19 -24.40
N LYS A 586 10.75 -5.14 -25.18
CA LYS A 586 9.85 -4.74 -26.27
C LYS A 586 9.67 -5.83 -27.34
N ALA A 587 10.65 -6.70 -27.50
CA ALA A 587 10.59 -7.82 -28.43
C ALA A 587 9.67 -8.97 -27.98
N LYS A 588 9.22 -8.98 -26.72
CA LYS A 588 8.33 -10.03 -26.17
C LYS A 588 6.87 -9.80 -26.57
N GLU A 589 6.16 -10.91 -26.76
CA GLU A 589 4.74 -10.88 -27.17
C GLU A 589 3.84 -10.33 -26.07
N GLY A 590 2.93 -9.43 -26.44
CA GLY A 590 1.92 -8.86 -25.55
C GLY A 590 2.34 -7.57 -24.86
N ILE A 591 3.61 -7.14 -24.96
CA ILE A 591 4.06 -5.86 -24.41
C ILE A 591 3.44 -4.71 -25.21
N THR A 592 2.79 -3.79 -24.53
CA THR A 592 2.12 -2.63 -25.14
C THR A 592 2.93 -1.36 -24.98
N ASN A 593 3.35 -1.02 -23.73
CA ASN A 593 4.17 0.16 -23.46
C ASN A 593 5.28 -0.17 -22.46
N ILE A 594 6.35 0.60 -22.54
CA ILE A 594 7.45 0.54 -21.59
C ILE A 594 7.76 1.96 -21.13
N THR A 595 7.71 2.18 -19.82
CA THR A 595 8.16 3.43 -19.19
C THR A 595 9.42 3.14 -18.39
N SER A 596 10.52 3.81 -18.75
CA SER A 596 11.81 3.63 -18.09
C SER A 596 12.16 4.85 -17.24
N PHE A 597 12.51 4.62 -15.99
CA PHE A 597 13.02 5.61 -15.05
C PHE A 597 14.49 5.32 -14.77
N ILE A 598 15.35 6.32 -14.86
CA ILE A 598 16.80 6.19 -14.69
C ILE A 598 17.25 7.18 -13.62
N GLY A 599 17.95 6.69 -12.60
CA GLY A 599 18.40 7.52 -11.48
C GLY A 599 17.42 7.60 -10.31
N GLY A 600 16.35 6.80 -10.35
CA GLY A 600 15.33 6.71 -9.29
C GLY A 600 14.08 6.01 -9.76
N GLY A 601 13.11 5.77 -8.87
CA GLY A 601 11.79 5.22 -9.21
C GLY A 601 10.82 6.28 -9.76
N GLY A 602 9.70 5.84 -10.36
CA GLY A 602 8.62 6.70 -10.84
C GLY A 602 7.86 7.40 -9.71
N LEU A 603 6.92 8.30 -10.03
CA LEU A 603 5.99 8.83 -9.03
C LEU A 603 5.16 7.69 -8.42
N ARG A 604 4.77 7.84 -7.16
CA ARG A 604 3.84 6.89 -6.52
C ARG A 604 2.46 6.99 -7.16
N PHE A 605 2.19 6.16 -8.16
CA PHE A 605 0.92 6.15 -8.89
C PHE A 605 -0.11 5.18 -8.33
N MET A 606 0.27 4.37 -7.35
CA MET A 606 -0.62 3.50 -6.57
C MET A 606 -0.10 3.32 -5.15
N LEU A 607 -1.01 3.00 -4.24
CA LEU A 607 -0.75 2.94 -2.81
C LEU A 607 0.32 1.91 -2.42
N THR A 608 0.31 0.77 -3.09
CA THR A 608 1.22 -0.36 -2.81
C THR A 608 2.60 -0.22 -3.49
N TYR A 609 2.78 0.77 -4.36
CA TYR A 609 4.06 1.06 -5.00
C TYR A 609 4.87 2.05 -4.17
N ALA A 610 6.07 1.65 -3.77
CA ALA A 610 7.05 2.50 -3.12
C ALA A 610 8.19 2.79 -4.12
N PRO A 611 8.33 4.04 -4.60
CA PRO A 611 9.42 4.39 -5.51
C PRO A 611 10.77 4.24 -4.81
N GLU A 612 11.77 3.74 -5.55
CA GLU A 612 13.16 3.69 -5.08
C GLU A 612 13.72 5.11 -5.00
N ALA A 613 14.52 5.37 -3.96
CA ALA A 613 15.19 6.64 -3.76
C ALA A 613 16.17 6.97 -4.92
N ARG A 614 16.55 8.23 -5.05
CA ARG A 614 17.48 8.68 -6.09
C ARG A 614 18.84 8.00 -5.98
N ASN A 615 19.25 7.30 -7.04
CA ASN A 615 20.53 6.63 -7.17
C ASN A 615 20.92 6.55 -8.66
N PRO A 616 22.00 7.20 -9.09
CA PRO A 616 22.43 7.17 -10.50
C PRO A 616 22.70 5.76 -11.05
N SER A 617 23.02 4.81 -10.18
CA SER A 617 23.27 3.39 -10.54
C SER A 617 22.00 2.54 -10.62
N TYR A 618 20.82 3.14 -10.47
CA TYR A 618 19.52 2.46 -10.49
C TYR A 618 18.70 2.87 -11.71
N GLY A 619 18.05 1.88 -12.31
CA GLY A 619 17.01 2.08 -13.32
C GLY A 619 15.82 1.17 -13.08
N GLN A 620 14.65 1.60 -13.49
CA GLN A 620 13.40 0.85 -13.37
C GLN A 620 12.62 0.91 -14.67
N LEU A 621 12.10 -0.22 -15.12
CA LEU A 621 11.17 -0.27 -16.23
C LEU A 621 9.80 -0.68 -15.70
N LEU A 622 8.79 0.12 -15.97
CA LEU A 622 7.38 -0.23 -15.79
C LEU A 622 6.83 -0.65 -17.15
N ILE A 623 6.33 -1.88 -17.21
CA ILE A 623 5.97 -2.54 -18.45
C ILE A 623 4.48 -2.84 -18.44
N ASP A 624 3.78 -2.36 -19.47
CA ASP A 624 2.36 -2.64 -19.71
C ASP A 624 2.23 -3.85 -20.64
N ILE A 625 1.28 -4.72 -20.33
CA ILE A 625 0.99 -5.92 -21.12
C ILE A 625 -0.51 -5.97 -21.45
N ASP A 626 -0.87 -6.57 -22.57
CA ASP A 626 -2.25 -6.68 -23.05
C ASP A 626 -3.15 -7.55 -22.13
N ASP A 627 -2.58 -8.60 -21.51
CA ASP A 627 -3.30 -9.52 -20.63
C ASP A 627 -2.42 -9.89 -19.42
N TYR A 628 -2.94 -9.62 -18.21
CA TYR A 628 -2.26 -9.92 -16.95
C TYR A 628 -1.95 -11.42 -16.75
N THR A 629 -2.67 -12.33 -17.41
CA THR A 629 -2.45 -13.78 -17.31
C THR A 629 -1.12 -14.22 -17.94
N LYS A 630 -0.60 -13.43 -18.86
CA LYS A 630 0.70 -13.67 -19.52
C LYS A 630 1.89 -13.28 -18.64
N ILE A 631 1.69 -12.51 -17.58
CA ILE A 631 2.78 -12.02 -16.74
C ILE A 631 3.51 -13.17 -16.04
N ALA A 632 2.78 -14.08 -15.37
CA ALA A 632 3.39 -15.13 -14.56
C ALA A 632 4.41 -16.02 -15.32
N PRO A 633 4.11 -16.56 -16.51
CA PRO A 633 5.10 -17.30 -17.28
C PRO A 633 6.26 -16.42 -17.77
N LEU A 634 5.99 -15.16 -18.12
CA LEU A 634 7.00 -14.24 -18.66
C LEU A 634 8.02 -13.80 -17.61
N LEU A 635 7.63 -13.67 -16.33
CA LEU A 635 8.53 -13.26 -15.24
C LEU A 635 9.75 -14.16 -15.13
N GLY A 636 9.57 -15.49 -15.13
CA GLY A 636 10.67 -16.46 -14.99
C GLY A 636 11.58 -16.46 -16.20
N GLU A 637 11.01 -16.35 -17.40
CA GLU A 637 11.77 -16.27 -18.65
C GLU A 637 12.64 -15.02 -18.69
N LEU A 638 12.04 -13.85 -18.48
CA LEU A 638 12.75 -12.57 -18.47
C LEU A 638 13.81 -12.50 -17.38
N GLN A 639 13.53 -12.98 -16.16
CA GLN A 639 14.51 -12.99 -15.07
C GLN A 639 15.78 -13.72 -15.51
N SER A 640 15.64 -14.94 -16.00
CA SER A 640 16.77 -15.76 -16.41
C SER A 640 17.53 -15.20 -17.63
N GLU A 641 16.80 -14.67 -18.60
CA GLU A 641 17.38 -14.10 -19.83
C GLU A 641 18.18 -12.81 -19.53
N LEU A 642 17.58 -11.91 -18.75
CA LEU A 642 18.22 -10.62 -18.44
C LEU A 642 19.42 -10.81 -17.51
N GLU A 643 19.36 -11.69 -16.51
CA GLU A 643 20.52 -12.00 -15.67
C GLU A 643 21.69 -12.61 -16.47
N ALA A 644 21.39 -13.48 -17.43
CA ALA A 644 22.43 -14.08 -18.27
C ALA A 644 23.08 -13.07 -19.23
N LYS A 645 22.27 -12.10 -19.73
CA LYS A 645 22.74 -11.10 -20.70
C LYS A 645 23.47 -9.93 -20.04
N TYR A 646 23.07 -9.55 -18.83
CA TYR A 646 23.61 -8.41 -18.10
C TYR A 646 24.22 -8.83 -16.74
N PRO A 647 25.33 -9.59 -16.75
CA PRO A 647 25.89 -10.15 -15.50
C PRO A 647 26.43 -9.10 -14.54
N ASP A 648 26.72 -7.89 -15.01
CA ASP A 648 27.15 -6.76 -14.18
C ASP A 648 25.99 -6.09 -13.41
N ALA A 649 24.75 -6.40 -13.77
CA ALA A 649 23.57 -5.81 -13.15
C ALA A 649 22.86 -6.80 -12.22
N SER A 650 22.40 -6.33 -11.08
CA SER A 650 21.43 -7.06 -10.28
C SER A 650 20.03 -6.73 -10.78
N ILE A 651 19.37 -7.69 -11.40
CA ILE A 651 18.06 -7.51 -12.03
C ILE A 651 16.99 -8.22 -11.22
N LYS A 652 15.84 -7.58 -11.06
CA LYS A 652 14.64 -8.14 -10.43
C LYS A 652 13.43 -7.90 -11.31
N VAL A 653 12.82 -8.97 -11.80
CA VAL A 653 11.54 -8.93 -12.52
C VAL A 653 10.41 -9.31 -11.57
N TRP A 654 9.44 -8.43 -11.37
CA TRP A 654 8.39 -8.64 -10.39
C TRP A 654 7.07 -7.97 -10.77
N LYS A 655 5.97 -8.43 -10.20
CA LYS A 655 4.65 -7.82 -10.35
C LYS A 655 4.14 -7.24 -9.04
N PHE A 656 3.21 -6.31 -9.15
CA PHE A 656 2.60 -5.66 -7.99
C PHE A 656 1.84 -6.66 -7.12
N MET A 657 1.77 -6.34 -5.84
CA MET A 657 0.98 -7.07 -4.86
C MET A 657 -0.26 -6.26 -4.45
N LEU A 658 -1.28 -6.95 -3.97
CA LEU A 658 -2.45 -6.34 -3.36
C LEU A 658 -2.17 -6.13 -1.86
N GLY A 659 -2.50 -4.95 -1.35
CA GLY A 659 -2.21 -4.60 0.03
C GLY A 659 -0.76 -4.19 0.31
N ARG A 660 -0.43 -3.94 1.57
CA ARG A 660 0.92 -3.49 1.99
C ARG A 660 1.93 -4.63 1.86
N GLY A 661 2.99 -4.43 1.11
CA GLY A 661 4.00 -5.48 0.88
C GLY A 661 5.03 -5.15 -0.22
N GLY A 662 5.12 -3.87 -0.64
CA GLY A 662 6.16 -3.43 -1.58
C GLY A 662 7.56 -3.50 -0.97
N GLY A 663 8.59 -3.70 -1.79
CA GLY A 663 9.99 -3.80 -1.40
C GLY A 663 10.57 -5.21 -1.53
N LYS A 664 11.70 -5.44 -0.88
CA LYS A 664 12.32 -6.78 -0.82
C LYS A 664 11.54 -7.67 0.13
N LYS A 665 11.34 -8.92 -0.26
CA LYS A 665 10.50 -9.85 0.52
C LYS A 665 11.22 -10.46 1.70
N ILE A 666 12.52 -10.78 1.54
CA ILE A 666 13.37 -11.37 2.59
C ILE A 666 14.46 -10.37 2.92
N GLU A 667 14.53 -9.92 4.16
CA GLU A 667 15.51 -8.95 4.63
C GLU A 667 16.07 -9.39 5.98
N ALA A 668 17.38 -9.71 6.02
CA ALA A 668 18.13 -9.98 7.23
C ALA A 668 18.89 -8.72 7.64
N GLY A 669 18.49 -8.07 8.73
CA GLY A 669 19.10 -6.83 9.21
C GLY A 669 20.09 -7.08 10.34
N PHE A 670 21.37 -6.76 10.08
CA PHE A 670 22.42 -6.75 11.09
C PHE A 670 22.59 -5.34 11.62
N LYS A 671 22.51 -5.20 12.91
CA LYS A 671 22.54 -3.93 13.63
C LYS A 671 23.71 -3.92 14.62
N GLY A 672 24.53 -2.87 14.62
CA GLY A 672 25.69 -2.78 15.48
C GLY A 672 26.52 -1.50 15.27
N PRO A 673 27.53 -1.24 16.10
CA PRO A 673 28.23 0.04 16.11
C PRO A 673 29.29 0.22 15.02
N ASP A 674 29.90 -0.87 14.53
CA ASP A 674 31.03 -0.80 13.57
C ASP A 674 30.60 -1.25 12.17
N SER A 675 30.75 -0.36 11.20
CA SER A 675 30.38 -0.58 9.80
C SER A 675 31.18 -1.72 9.13
N ALA A 676 32.46 -1.90 9.51
CA ALA A 676 33.29 -2.94 8.92
C ALA A 676 32.85 -4.35 9.37
N VAL A 677 32.48 -4.50 10.64
CA VAL A 677 31.92 -5.74 11.18
C VAL A 677 30.56 -6.04 10.56
N LEU A 678 29.70 -5.01 10.40
CA LEU A 678 28.39 -5.16 9.75
C LEU A 678 28.54 -5.67 8.31
N ARG A 679 29.51 -5.13 7.56
CA ARG A 679 29.80 -5.62 6.21
C ARG A 679 30.23 -7.09 6.20
N GLN A 680 31.10 -7.49 7.13
CA GLN A 680 31.52 -8.90 7.22
C GLN A 680 30.34 -9.85 7.50
N LEU A 681 29.44 -9.47 8.38
CA LEU A 681 28.22 -10.22 8.67
C LEU A 681 27.29 -10.26 7.45
N ALA A 682 27.15 -9.14 6.75
CA ALA A 682 26.34 -9.05 5.54
C ALA A 682 26.91 -9.94 4.42
N GLU A 683 28.24 -9.98 4.23
CA GLU A 683 28.86 -10.87 3.23
C GLU A 683 28.62 -12.35 3.53
N GLN A 684 28.67 -12.75 4.82
CA GLN A 684 28.34 -14.12 5.21
C GLN A 684 26.88 -14.46 4.90
N ALA A 685 25.95 -13.56 5.21
CA ALA A 685 24.53 -13.74 4.92
C ALA A 685 24.24 -13.76 3.40
N LYS A 686 24.89 -12.87 2.62
CA LYS A 686 24.80 -12.87 1.15
C LYS A 686 25.30 -14.18 0.56
N ALA A 687 26.43 -14.72 1.04
CA ALA A 687 26.96 -15.99 0.57
C ALA A 687 25.97 -17.14 0.80
N ILE A 688 25.27 -17.16 1.95
CA ILE A 688 24.21 -18.14 2.24
C ILE A 688 23.04 -17.97 1.27
N MET A 689 22.57 -16.73 1.05
CA MET A 689 21.43 -16.48 0.17
C MET A 689 21.75 -16.75 -1.30
N LEU A 690 22.97 -16.43 -1.78
CA LEU A 690 23.42 -16.71 -3.14
C LEU A 690 23.59 -18.21 -3.42
N ALA A 691 23.85 -19.03 -2.40
CA ALA A 691 23.94 -20.47 -2.53
C ALA A 691 22.57 -21.16 -2.73
N ASP A 692 21.46 -20.47 -2.45
CA ASP A 692 20.10 -20.99 -2.62
C ASP A 692 19.52 -20.55 -3.97
N SER A 693 19.29 -21.50 -4.87
CA SER A 693 18.71 -21.26 -6.18
C SER A 693 17.24 -20.76 -6.17
N ASN A 694 16.58 -20.81 -5.01
CA ASN A 694 15.22 -20.29 -4.84
C ASN A 694 15.20 -18.80 -4.55
N LEU A 695 16.36 -18.14 -4.45
CA LEU A 695 16.50 -16.71 -4.19
C LEU A 695 17.13 -16.01 -5.38
N ILE A 696 16.63 -14.82 -5.67
CA ILE A 696 17.09 -13.91 -6.72
C ILE A 696 17.37 -12.52 -6.17
N ALA A 697 18.06 -11.70 -6.94
CA ALA A 697 18.35 -10.29 -6.63
C ALA A 697 18.96 -10.10 -5.23
N VAL A 698 19.88 -11.00 -4.85
CA VAL A 698 20.57 -10.96 -3.56
C VAL A 698 21.52 -9.77 -3.52
N GLN A 699 21.33 -8.87 -2.54
CA GLN A 699 22.16 -7.69 -2.38
C GLN A 699 22.08 -7.20 -0.93
N ASP A 700 22.95 -6.27 -0.55
CA ASP A 700 22.76 -5.46 0.65
C ASP A 700 22.33 -4.04 0.30
N ASP A 701 21.71 -3.35 1.24
CA ASP A 701 21.16 -2.01 1.05
C ASP A 701 22.20 -0.88 1.20
N TRP A 702 23.43 -1.19 1.61
CA TRP A 702 24.58 -0.28 1.57
C TRP A 702 25.28 -0.31 0.23
N ARG A 703 25.03 -1.33 -0.58
CA ARG A 703 25.61 -1.55 -1.90
C ARG A 703 27.14 -1.71 -1.83
N GLN A 704 27.80 -1.63 -2.98
CA GLN A 704 29.25 -1.75 -3.07
C GLN A 704 29.93 -0.47 -2.58
N GLN A 705 31.13 -0.59 -2.02
CA GLN A 705 32.01 0.53 -1.78
C GLN A 705 32.44 1.13 -3.10
N VAL A 706 32.57 2.47 -3.12
CA VAL A 706 33.00 3.25 -4.29
C VAL A 706 34.42 3.77 -4.13
N PRO A 707 35.20 3.84 -5.20
CA PRO A 707 36.51 4.51 -5.15
C PRO A 707 36.34 6.02 -5.00
N VAL A 708 37.05 6.60 -4.07
CA VAL A 708 37.11 8.05 -3.82
C VAL A 708 38.54 8.51 -3.93
N LEU A 709 38.78 9.60 -4.66
CA LEU A 709 40.08 10.25 -4.76
C LEU A 709 40.28 11.17 -3.54
N ARG A 710 41.33 10.89 -2.73
CA ARG A 710 41.64 11.67 -1.54
C ARG A 710 42.99 12.37 -1.74
N PRO A 711 43.00 13.69 -2.01
CA PRO A 711 44.25 14.44 -2.05
C PRO A 711 44.80 14.63 -0.64
N ALA A 712 46.06 14.27 -0.44
CA ALA A 712 46.79 14.50 0.80
C ALA A 712 47.50 15.85 0.71
N TYR A 713 46.92 16.91 1.30
CA TYR A 713 47.45 18.26 1.22
C TYR A 713 48.72 18.42 2.02
N SER A 714 49.70 19.14 1.46
CA SER A 714 50.88 19.61 2.17
C SER A 714 50.57 20.95 2.84
N ALA A 715 50.43 20.97 4.15
CA ALA A 715 50.15 22.20 4.90
C ALA A 715 51.33 23.22 4.78
N GLU A 716 52.57 22.73 4.68
CA GLU A 716 53.75 23.56 4.54
C GLU A 716 53.79 24.28 3.19
N GLU A 717 53.56 23.57 2.10
CA GLU A 717 53.51 24.17 0.77
C GLU A 717 52.30 25.09 0.62
N ALA A 718 51.13 24.71 1.09
CA ALA A 718 49.95 25.58 1.06
C ALA A 718 50.23 26.91 1.81
N GLN A 719 50.84 26.85 2.98
CA GLN A 719 51.20 28.05 3.76
C GLN A 719 52.28 28.89 3.06
N ARG A 720 53.27 28.28 2.38
CA ARG A 720 54.29 28.97 1.60
C ARG A 720 53.69 29.83 0.50
N TYR A 721 52.64 29.35 -0.14
CA TYR A 721 51.91 30.09 -1.18
C TYR A 721 50.75 30.93 -0.64
N GLY A 722 50.55 30.99 0.69
CA GLY A 722 49.47 31.74 1.32
C GLY A 722 48.08 31.22 0.97
N LEU A 723 47.98 29.91 0.75
CA LEU A 723 46.72 29.23 0.36
C LEU A 723 46.17 28.42 1.54
N THR A 724 44.85 28.41 1.66
CA THR A 724 44.11 27.57 2.60
C THR A 724 43.58 26.30 1.91
N THR A 725 43.35 25.24 2.65
CA THR A 725 42.70 24.02 2.16
C THR A 725 41.35 24.32 1.51
N MET A 726 40.61 25.30 2.03
CA MET A 726 39.34 25.73 1.47
C MET A 726 39.51 26.31 0.05
N GLU A 727 40.49 27.14 -0.18
CA GLU A 727 40.77 27.73 -1.52
C GLU A 727 41.19 26.65 -2.51
N ILE A 728 42.00 25.68 -2.07
CA ILE A 728 42.40 24.54 -2.91
C ILE A 728 41.19 23.71 -3.28
N ASN A 729 40.32 23.34 -2.28
CA ASN A 729 39.11 22.59 -2.54
C ASN A 729 38.12 23.32 -3.45
N GLN A 730 37.98 24.63 -3.28
CA GLN A 730 37.14 25.45 -4.17
C GLN A 730 37.63 25.45 -5.61
N ALA A 731 38.95 25.52 -5.83
CA ALA A 731 39.53 25.46 -7.17
C ALA A 731 39.33 24.08 -7.81
N ILE A 732 39.50 22.98 -7.05
CA ILE A 732 39.25 21.62 -7.52
C ILE A 732 37.74 21.45 -7.88
N ALA A 733 36.85 21.87 -6.98
CA ALA A 733 35.41 21.80 -7.22
C ALA A 733 34.98 22.60 -8.45
N GLN A 734 35.53 23.79 -8.61
CA GLN A 734 35.29 24.65 -9.77
C GLN A 734 35.78 24.00 -11.07
N THR A 735 36.95 23.39 -11.09
CA THR A 735 37.48 22.69 -12.26
C THR A 735 36.57 21.50 -12.62
N LEU A 736 36.21 20.63 -11.65
CA LEU A 736 35.53 19.38 -11.89
C LEU A 736 34.02 19.55 -12.10
N THR A 737 33.32 20.20 -11.18
CA THR A 737 31.87 20.33 -11.16
C THR A 737 31.36 21.69 -11.57
N GLY A 738 32.18 22.72 -11.43
CA GLY A 738 31.82 24.11 -11.67
C GLY A 738 31.24 24.81 -10.43
N ARG A 739 31.18 26.13 -10.51
CA ARG A 739 30.63 27.02 -9.48
C ARG A 739 29.48 27.84 -10.03
N ASN A 740 28.33 27.79 -9.37
CA ASN A 740 27.23 28.70 -9.69
C ASN A 740 27.59 30.13 -9.29
N VAL A 741 27.58 31.04 -10.23
CA VAL A 741 27.98 32.44 -10.07
C VAL A 741 26.84 33.44 -10.20
N GLY A 742 25.67 32.99 -10.64
CA GLY A 742 24.50 33.83 -10.83
C GLY A 742 23.38 33.12 -11.55
N VAL A 743 22.35 33.86 -11.89
CA VAL A 743 21.19 33.35 -12.63
C VAL A 743 20.90 34.22 -13.85
N TYR A 744 20.73 33.60 -14.98
CA TYR A 744 20.21 34.21 -16.19
C TYR A 744 18.66 34.18 -16.12
N ARG A 745 18.05 35.34 -16.39
CA ARG A 745 16.58 35.50 -16.28
C ARG A 745 15.97 35.55 -17.67
N GLU A 746 15.11 34.59 -17.96
CA GLU A 746 14.39 34.49 -19.23
C GLU A 746 12.89 34.28 -18.93
N GLY A 747 12.08 35.32 -19.06
CA GLY A 747 10.68 35.25 -18.67
C GLY A 747 10.51 34.91 -17.19
N ASP A 748 9.85 33.76 -16.92
CA ASP A 748 9.66 33.23 -15.56
C ASP A 748 10.78 32.30 -15.09
N ASP A 749 11.75 31.96 -15.97
CA ASP A 749 12.81 31.01 -15.69
C ASP A 749 14.03 31.69 -15.07
N LEU A 750 14.60 31.01 -14.05
CA LEU A 750 15.87 31.36 -13.43
C LEU A 750 16.91 30.31 -13.76
N ILE A 751 17.67 30.54 -14.82
CA ILE A 751 18.68 29.61 -15.34
C ILE A 751 20.00 29.85 -14.66
N PRO A 752 20.59 28.88 -13.92
CA PRO A 752 21.87 29.06 -13.25
C PRO A 752 23.01 29.26 -14.28
N ILE A 753 23.93 30.15 -13.93
CA ILE A 753 25.18 30.37 -14.68
C ILE A 753 26.30 29.65 -13.93
N VAL A 754 26.84 28.58 -14.53
CA VAL A 754 27.88 27.75 -13.92
C VAL A 754 29.20 27.96 -14.66
N VAL A 755 30.21 28.39 -13.92
CA VAL A 755 31.57 28.51 -14.44
C VAL A 755 32.35 27.25 -14.11
N ARG A 756 32.96 26.62 -15.11
CA ARG A 756 33.76 25.39 -14.96
C ARG A 756 34.90 25.32 -15.98
N ALA A 757 35.81 24.35 -15.80
CA ALA A 757 36.84 24.07 -16.82
C ALA A 757 36.22 23.33 -18.02
N PRO A 758 36.80 23.43 -19.20
CA PRO A 758 36.41 22.66 -20.38
C PRO A 758 36.48 21.16 -20.13
N GLU A 759 35.71 20.39 -20.88
CA GLU A 759 35.66 18.92 -20.74
C GLU A 759 37.03 18.26 -20.90
N SER A 760 37.87 18.82 -21.80
CA SER A 760 39.25 18.37 -22.04
C SER A 760 40.15 18.47 -20.79
N GLU A 761 39.87 19.40 -19.86
CA GLU A 761 40.67 19.60 -18.65
C GLU A 761 40.10 18.83 -17.44
N ARG A 762 38.75 18.62 -17.37
CA ARG A 762 38.08 18.02 -16.22
C ARG A 762 37.83 16.50 -16.29
N SER A 763 37.92 15.91 -17.49
CA SER A 763 37.58 14.48 -17.68
C SER A 763 38.78 13.52 -17.59
N HIS A 764 39.95 13.99 -17.19
CA HIS A 764 41.17 13.23 -17.09
C HIS A 764 41.44 12.75 -15.65
N GLN A 765 42.04 11.57 -15.48
CA GLN A 765 42.47 11.08 -14.17
C GLN A 765 43.36 12.05 -13.40
N ARG A 766 44.15 12.88 -14.12
CA ARG A 766 45.03 13.92 -13.54
C ARG A 766 44.37 15.28 -13.43
N ALA A 767 43.06 15.41 -13.60
CA ALA A 767 42.37 16.70 -13.53
C ALA A 767 42.62 17.43 -12.21
N ILE A 768 42.67 16.69 -11.10
CA ILE A 768 42.96 17.26 -9.78
C ILE A 768 44.39 17.82 -9.72
N GLU A 769 45.38 17.04 -10.19
CA GLU A 769 46.79 17.45 -10.14
C GLU A 769 47.05 18.63 -11.07
N ASN A 770 46.37 18.72 -12.21
CA ASN A 770 46.52 19.81 -13.19
C ASN A 770 45.68 21.04 -12.85
N THR A 771 44.75 20.94 -11.87
CA THR A 771 43.99 22.10 -11.41
C THR A 771 44.95 23.18 -10.86
N GLU A 772 44.72 24.41 -11.26
CA GLU A 772 45.53 25.57 -10.83
C GLU A 772 44.76 26.42 -9.82
N VAL A 773 45.45 26.84 -8.76
CA VAL A 773 44.93 27.69 -7.67
C VAL A 773 45.63 29.03 -7.74
N PHE A 774 44.90 30.13 -7.78
CA PHE A 774 45.51 31.46 -7.76
C PHE A 774 45.99 31.80 -6.34
N SER A 775 47.30 32.06 -6.20
CA SER A 775 47.88 32.55 -4.98
C SER A 775 47.93 34.09 -4.95
N PRO A 776 47.17 34.74 -4.07
CA PRO A 776 47.24 36.20 -3.94
C PRO A 776 48.60 36.68 -3.44
N THR A 777 49.31 35.84 -2.67
CA THR A 777 50.61 36.15 -2.08
C THR A 777 51.72 36.23 -3.12
N VAL A 778 51.70 35.29 -4.08
CA VAL A 778 52.71 35.22 -5.15
C VAL A 778 52.24 35.96 -6.41
N GLY A 779 50.93 36.16 -6.56
CA GLY A 779 50.31 36.76 -7.76
C GLY A 779 50.36 35.87 -8.99
N ALA A 780 50.41 34.53 -8.80
CA ALA A 780 50.52 33.52 -9.83
C ALA A 780 49.63 32.31 -9.57
N TYR A 781 49.36 31.54 -10.62
CA TYR A 781 48.68 30.28 -10.52
C TYR A 781 49.64 29.18 -10.08
N ILE A 782 49.23 28.37 -9.10
CA ILE A 782 49.98 27.26 -8.51
C ILE A 782 49.25 25.97 -8.80
N PRO A 783 49.85 25.00 -9.53
CA PRO A 783 49.24 23.70 -9.76
C PRO A 783 49.00 22.93 -8.44
N VAL A 784 47.87 22.30 -8.30
CA VAL A 784 47.53 21.49 -7.10
C VAL A 784 48.54 20.36 -6.90
N SER A 785 49.19 19.86 -7.93
CA SER A 785 50.32 18.92 -7.82
C SER A 785 51.48 19.39 -6.96
N GLN A 786 51.68 20.72 -6.77
CA GLN A 786 52.66 21.28 -5.83
C GLN A 786 52.13 21.42 -4.40
N LEU A 787 50.82 21.31 -4.23
CA LEU A 787 50.13 21.54 -2.94
C LEU A 787 49.69 20.23 -2.28
N VAL A 788 49.82 19.08 -3.00
CA VAL A 788 49.46 17.75 -2.50
C VAL A 788 50.69 16.83 -2.49
N ASN A 789 50.79 15.98 -1.48
CA ASN A 789 51.82 14.95 -1.40
C ASN A 789 51.48 13.71 -2.27
N SER A 790 50.21 13.35 -2.31
CA SER A 790 49.64 12.24 -3.11
C SER A 790 48.17 12.45 -3.35
N VAL A 791 47.65 11.74 -4.33
CA VAL A 791 46.22 11.57 -4.55
C VAL A 791 45.93 10.06 -4.43
N ASP A 792 45.37 9.66 -3.30
CA ASP A 792 45.18 8.27 -2.97
C ASP A 792 43.75 7.82 -3.39
N VAL A 793 43.65 6.59 -3.88
CA VAL A 793 42.35 5.94 -4.15
C VAL A 793 41.95 5.16 -2.90
N VAL A 794 40.88 5.59 -2.26
CA VAL A 794 40.33 4.92 -1.07
C VAL A 794 38.94 4.40 -1.40
N TYR A 795 38.59 3.20 -0.94
CA TYR A 795 37.23 2.68 -1.09
C TYR A 795 36.41 3.08 0.15
N GLN A 796 35.24 3.67 -0.08
CA GLN A 796 34.34 4.13 0.98
C GLN A 796 32.90 3.69 0.69
N ASP A 797 32.11 3.60 1.75
CA ASP A 797 30.69 3.36 1.66
C ASP A 797 30.00 4.57 1.05
N ALA A 798 29.29 4.37 -0.07
CA ALA A 798 28.52 5.42 -0.72
C ALA A 798 27.18 5.68 -0.03
N ILE A 799 26.65 4.66 0.62
CA ILE A 799 25.36 4.66 1.31
C ILE A 799 25.54 4.01 2.67
N LEU A 800 25.15 4.72 3.72
CA LEU A 800 25.06 4.20 5.08
C LEU A 800 23.62 4.32 5.57
N ARG A 801 23.11 3.25 6.20
CA ARG A 801 21.76 3.26 6.75
C ARG A 801 21.78 3.04 8.25
N ARG A 802 20.82 3.67 8.91
CA ARG A 802 20.60 3.51 10.35
C ARG A 802 19.13 3.28 10.61
N ILE A 803 18.83 2.49 11.63
CA ILE A 803 17.46 2.29 12.15
C ILE A 803 17.54 2.59 13.65
N ASP A 804 16.74 3.56 14.10
CA ASP A 804 16.74 4.04 15.49
C ASP A 804 18.14 4.42 15.99
N ARG A 805 18.85 5.22 15.19
CA ARG A 805 20.21 5.73 15.44
C ARG A 805 21.33 4.69 15.48
N MET A 806 21.05 3.44 15.15
CA MET A 806 22.09 2.41 15.09
C MET A 806 22.39 2.04 13.65
N PRO A 807 23.65 2.00 13.23
CA PRO A 807 24.05 1.48 11.93
C PRO A 807 23.42 0.10 11.69
N THR A 808 22.77 -0.05 10.56
CA THR A 808 22.06 -1.28 10.21
C THR A 808 22.24 -1.57 8.73
N ILE A 809 22.70 -2.76 8.41
CA ILE A 809 22.81 -3.25 7.04
C ILE A 809 21.75 -4.33 6.81
N LEU A 810 20.94 -4.18 5.76
CA LEU A 810 19.93 -5.15 5.38
C LEU A 810 20.44 -5.98 4.22
N VAL A 811 20.60 -7.28 4.42
CA VAL A 811 20.83 -8.23 3.35
C VAL A 811 19.48 -8.67 2.80
N GLN A 812 19.27 -8.43 1.52
CA GLN A 812 17.99 -8.50 0.85
C GLN A 812 18.01 -9.56 -0.23
N ALA A 813 16.90 -10.28 -0.36
CA ALA A 813 16.64 -11.22 -1.44
C ALA A 813 15.14 -11.28 -1.75
N ASP A 814 14.83 -11.77 -2.92
CA ASP A 814 13.46 -12.09 -3.33
C ASP A 814 13.35 -13.56 -3.71
N PRO A 815 12.19 -14.21 -3.51
CA PRO A 815 12.00 -15.58 -4.00
C PRO A 815 12.00 -15.60 -5.53
N ALA A 816 12.56 -16.66 -6.09
CA ALA A 816 12.50 -16.91 -7.53
C ALA A 816 11.03 -17.00 -8.01
N PRO A 817 10.71 -16.64 -9.25
CA PRO A 817 9.36 -16.74 -9.78
C PRO A 817 8.75 -18.11 -9.57
N GLY A 818 7.55 -18.15 -8.97
CA GLY A 818 6.84 -19.39 -8.64
C GLY A 818 7.24 -20.02 -7.28
N VAL A 819 8.22 -19.50 -6.59
CA VAL A 819 8.60 -19.94 -5.23
C VAL A 819 7.87 -19.07 -4.19
N LEU A 820 7.31 -19.71 -3.16
CA LEU A 820 6.68 -18.98 -2.06
C LEU A 820 7.72 -18.36 -1.13
N THR A 821 7.52 -17.10 -0.75
CA THR A 821 8.42 -16.36 0.16
C THR A 821 8.71 -17.14 1.43
N ALA A 822 7.69 -17.75 2.02
CA ALA A 822 7.81 -18.47 3.27
C ALA A 822 8.68 -19.73 3.18
N ASP A 823 8.66 -20.42 2.03
CA ASP A 823 9.48 -21.61 1.80
C ASP A 823 10.95 -21.23 1.59
N ALA A 824 11.22 -20.23 0.75
CA ALA A 824 12.55 -19.67 0.54
C ALA A 824 13.13 -19.13 1.85
N PHE A 825 12.35 -18.37 2.60
CA PHE A 825 12.74 -17.82 3.91
C PHE A 825 13.13 -18.91 4.91
N LYS A 826 12.32 -19.99 5.00
CA LYS A 826 12.58 -21.11 5.92
C LYS A 826 13.92 -21.80 5.67
N GLN A 827 14.34 -21.91 4.41
CA GLN A 827 15.58 -22.56 4.01
C GLN A 827 16.81 -21.77 4.50
N VAL A 828 16.82 -20.45 4.31
CA VAL A 828 17.97 -19.61 4.65
C VAL A 828 17.96 -19.13 6.11
N ARG A 829 16.79 -19.07 6.73
CA ARG A 829 16.62 -18.51 8.09
C ARG A 829 17.51 -19.19 9.12
N SER A 830 17.47 -20.51 9.18
CA SER A 830 18.26 -21.28 10.20
C SER A 830 19.76 -21.13 10.01
N GLN A 831 20.22 -20.96 8.77
CA GLN A 831 21.63 -20.80 8.44
C GLN A 831 22.12 -19.39 8.80
N ILE A 832 21.30 -18.35 8.52
CA ILE A 832 21.64 -16.97 8.85
C ILE A 832 21.56 -16.73 10.36
N GLU A 833 20.57 -17.32 11.06
CA GLU A 833 20.48 -17.27 12.53
C GLU A 833 21.63 -18.01 13.22
N ALA A 834 22.34 -18.89 12.54
CA ALA A 834 23.51 -19.58 13.04
C ALA A 834 24.84 -18.80 12.91
N ILE A 835 24.84 -17.65 12.24
CA ILE A 835 26.00 -16.76 12.15
C ILE A 835 26.36 -16.25 13.56
N GLU A 836 27.60 -16.43 13.97
CA GLU A 836 28.08 -15.92 15.28
C GLU A 836 28.13 -14.40 15.28
N LEU A 837 27.36 -13.79 16.17
CA LEU A 837 27.32 -12.35 16.33
C LEU A 837 28.26 -11.90 17.46
N PRO A 838 29.14 -10.92 17.21
CA PRO A 838 29.94 -10.31 18.27
C PRO A 838 29.05 -9.60 19.31
N ALA A 839 29.59 -9.36 20.51
CA ALA A 839 28.88 -8.64 21.56
C ALA A 839 28.48 -7.23 21.09
N GLY A 840 27.22 -6.85 21.28
CA GLY A 840 26.65 -5.57 20.83
C GLY A 840 26.09 -5.55 19.41
N TYR A 841 26.08 -6.72 18.74
CA TYR A 841 25.43 -6.88 17.43
C TYR A 841 24.18 -7.74 17.56
N GLU A 842 23.16 -7.41 16.77
CA GLU A 842 21.89 -8.15 16.74
C GLU A 842 21.44 -8.40 15.30
N LEU A 843 20.74 -9.53 15.10
CA LEU A 843 20.04 -9.86 13.86
C LEU A 843 18.55 -9.67 14.06
N LYS A 844 17.93 -8.94 13.16
CA LYS A 844 16.46 -8.78 13.08
C LYS A 844 15.97 -9.05 11.65
N TRP A 845 14.84 -9.70 11.55
CA TRP A 845 14.19 -9.94 10.28
C TRP A 845 13.21 -8.81 9.94
N TYR A 846 13.29 -8.32 8.70
CA TYR A 846 12.45 -7.28 8.11
C TYR A 846 11.66 -7.84 6.91
N GLY A 847 11.24 -6.99 5.99
CA GLY A 847 10.51 -7.38 4.80
C GLY A 847 9.12 -7.98 5.10
N GLU A 848 8.72 -8.98 4.31
CA GLU A 848 7.41 -9.63 4.45
C GLU A 848 7.23 -10.33 5.82
N TYR A 849 8.31 -10.85 6.39
CA TYR A 849 8.26 -11.46 7.72
C TYR A 849 7.85 -10.46 8.81
N LYS A 850 8.45 -9.25 8.83
CA LYS A 850 8.07 -8.19 9.79
C LYS A 850 6.64 -7.74 9.55
N ALA A 851 6.26 -7.49 8.31
CA ALA A 851 4.91 -7.06 7.95
C ALA A 851 3.83 -8.07 8.38
N SER A 852 4.07 -9.36 8.11
CA SER A 852 3.19 -10.45 8.54
C SER A 852 3.12 -10.58 10.07
N LYS A 853 4.26 -10.44 10.75
CA LYS A 853 4.33 -10.47 12.21
C LYS A 853 3.54 -9.32 12.83
N ASP A 854 3.75 -8.09 12.37
CA ASP A 854 3.06 -6.89 12.88
C ASP A 854 1.54 -6.98 12.67
N ALA A 855 1.10 -7.50 11.50
CA ALA A 855 -0.31 -7.74 11.21
C ALA A 855 -0.92 -8.79 12.16
N ASN A 856 -0.21 -9.91 12.36
CA ASN A 856 -0.66 -10.98 13.27
C ASN A 856 -0.66 -10.53 14.73
N GLU A 857 0.33 -9.77 15.18
CA GLU A 857 0.36 -9.20 16.53
C GLU A 857 -0.83 -8.28 16.77
N GLY A 858 -1.20 -7.44 15.79
CA GLY A 858 -2.40 -6.62 15.85
C GLY A 858 -3.68 -7.45 16.04
N LEU A 859 -3.80 -8.57 15.31
CA LEU A 859 -4.93 -9.50 15.49
C LEU A 859 -4.91 -10.21 16.84
N VAL A 860 -3.73 -10.64 17.31
CA VAL A 860 -3.58 -11.32 18.62
C VAL A 860 -3.96 -10.38 19.78
N ILE A 861 -3.69 -9.08 19.66
CA ILE A 861 -4.08 -8.09 20.66
C ILE A 861 -5.61 -7.88 20.67
N SER A 862 -6.24 -7.81 19.51
CA SER A 862 -7.67 -7.48 19.37
C SER A 862 -8.60 -8.70 19.47
N ALA A 863 -8.19 -9.87 19.01
CA ALA A 863 -9.02 -11.08 18.98
C ALA A 863 -9.58 -11.51 20.36
N PRO A 864 -8.82 -11.42 21.47
CA PRO A 864 -9.34 -11.77 22.78
C PRO A 864 -10.58 -10.94 23.19
N TYR A 865 -10.64 -9.67 22.82
CA TYR A 865 -11.80 -8.82 23.10
C TYR A 865 -13.04 -9.29 22.34
N GLY A 866 -12.88 -9.63 21.06
CA GLY A 866 -13.94 -10.21 20.25
C GLY A 866 -14.43 -11.55 20.79
N PHE A 867 -13.50 -12.46 21.13
CA PHE A 867 -13.83 -13.76 21.72
C PHE A 867 -14.53 -13.61 23.08
N ALA A 868 -14.06 -12.71 23.94
CA ALA A 868 -14.68 -12.43 25.22
C ALA A 868 -16.12 -11.90 25.03
N ALA A 869 -16.31 -10.96 24.11
CA ALA A 869 -17.63 -10.44 23.78
C ALA A 869 -18.57 -11.52 23.24
N MET A 870 -18.08 -12.41 22.38
CA MET A 870 -18.85 -13.57 21.90
C MET A 870 -19.25 -14.51 23.01
N ILE A 871 -18.31 -14.88 23.90
CA ILE A 871 -18.56 -15.77 25.04
C ILE A 871 -19.60 -15.15 25.98
N LEU A 872 -19.42 -13.88 26.35
CA LEU A 872 -20.35 -13.14 27.19
C LEU A 872 -21.75 -13.06 26.58
N SER A 873 -21.83 -12.76 25.27
CA SER A 873 -23.14 -12.70 24.59
C SER A 873 -23.91 -14.02 24.66
N VAL A 874 -23.22 -15.15 24.50
CA VAL A 874 -23.84 -16.48 24.61
C VAL A 874 -24.23 -16.79 26.05
N ILE A 875 -23.40 -16.46 27.04
CA ILE A 875 -23.71 -16.62 28.46
C ILE A 875 -24.93 -15.80 28.84
N PHE A 876 -25.00 -14.53 28.48
CA PHE A 876 -26.15 -13.65 28.78
C PHE A 876 -27.42 -14.14 28.11
N MET A 877 -27.35 -14.68 26.92
CA MET A 877 -28.48 -15.18 26.16
C MET A 877 -29.10 -16.41 26.84
N PHE A 878 -28.29 -17.39 27.25
CA PHE A 878 -28.77 -18.62 27.88
C PHE A 878 -28.93 -18.52 29.39
N ASN A 879 -28.37 -17.50 30.01
CA ASN A 879 -28.27 -17.33 31.48
C ASN A 879 -27.78 -18.63 32.18
N ALA A 880 -26.81 -19.31 31.57
CA ALA A 880 -26.27 -20.58 31.98
C ALA A 880 -24.85 -20.78 31.45
N LEU A 881 -24.09 -21.74 31.99
CA LEU A 881 -22.72 -22.04 31.58
C LEU A 881 -22.58 -23.32 30.73
N ARG A 882 -23.52 -24.25 30.82
CA ARG A 882 -23.43 -25.54 30.11
C ARG A 882 -23.72 -25.41 28.63
N GLN A 883 -24.75 -24.65 28.29
CA GLN A 883 -25.10 -24.40 26.89
C GLN A 883 -23.95 -23.68 26.13
N PRO A 884 -23.41 -22.54 26.62
CA PRO A 884 -22.22 -21.94 26.03
C PRO A 884 -21.05 -22.90 25.86
N LEU A 885 -20.78 -23.77 26.85
CA LEU A 885 -19.70 -24.74 26.74
C LEU A 885 -19.90 -25.72 25.57
N VAL A 886 -21.13 -26.23 25.38
CA VAL A 886 -21.47 -27.11 24.26
C VAL A 886 -21.24 -26.38 22.92
N ILE A 887 -21.64 -25.11 22.83
CA ILE A 887 -21.53 -24.31 21.62
C ILE A 887 -20.05 -24.07 21.31
N TRP A 888 -19.25 -23.65 22.28
CA TRP A 888 -17.84 -23.33 22.07
C TRP A 888 -16.97 -24.54 21.75
N LEU A 889 -17.30 -25.72 22.21
CA LEU A 889 -16.63 -26.96 21.86
C LEU A 889 -16.78 -27.36 20.41
N THR A 890 -17.72 -26.77 19.66
CA THR A 890 -17.86 -26.99 18.24
C THR A 890 -16.94 -26.09 17.40
N ALA A 891 -16.51 -24.93 17.91
CA ALA A 891 -15.69 -23.96 17.16
C ALA A 891 -14.38 -24.54 16.59
N PRO A 892 -13.60 -25.38 17.29
CA PRO A 892 -12.38 -25.97 16.75
C PRO A 892 -12.60 -26.86 15.51
N LEU A 893 -13.81 -27.40 15.32
CA LEU A 893 -14.15 -28.25 14.18
C LEU A 893 -14.11 -27.51 12.83
N ALA A 894 -14.12 -26.18 12.86
CA ALA A 894 -13.93 -25.34 11.69
C ALA A 894 -12.63 -25.65 10.94
N VAL A 895 -11.56 -26.00 11.68
CA VAL A 895 -10.26 -26.32 11.10
C VAL A 895 -10.33 -27.44 10.07
N VAL A 896 -11.23 -28.42 10.25
CA VAL A 896 -11.36 -29.54 9.33
C VAL A 896 -11.71 -29.09 7.92
N GLY A 897 -12.77 -28.28 7.81
CA GLY A 897 -13.21 -27.78 6.51
C GLY A 897 -12.24 -26.84 5.87
N VAL A 898 -11.64 -25.95 6.67
CA VAL A 898 -10.66 -24.97 6.20
C VAL A 898 -9.44 -25.66 5.61
N THR A 899 -8.85 -26.62 6.33
CA THR A 899 -7.69 -27.37 5.86
C THR A 899 -7.97 -28.11 4.55
N VAL A 900 -9.11 -28.79 4.45
CA VAL A 900 -9.52 -29.52 3.25
C VAL A 900 -9.72 -28.55 2.07
N GLY A 901 -10.37 -27.42 2.30
CA GLY A 901 -10.63 -26.41 1.25
C GLY A 901 -9.34 -25.82 0.69
N LEU A 902 -8.44 -25.37 1.57
CA LEU A 902 -7.18 -24.76 1.15
C LEU A 902 -6.27 -25.73 0.41
N ILE A 903 -6.23 -27.01 0.80
CA ILE A 903 -5.47 -28.04 0.09
C ILE A 903 -6.06 -28.33 -1.29
N ILE A 904 -7.41 -28.47 -1.42
CA ILE A 904 -8.06 -28.77 -2.70
C ILE A 904 -7.86 -27.62 -3.69
N PHE A 905 -8.00 -26.37 -3.26
CA PHE A 905 -7.86 -25.20 -4.12
C PHE A 905 -6.43 -24.70 -4.25
N GLN A 906 -5.49 -25.35 -3.57
CA GLN A 906 -4.06 -24.97 -3.54
C GLN A 906 -3.89 -23.47 -3.23
N THR A 907 -4.70 -22.95 -2.32
CA THR A 907 -4.62 -21.56 -1.88
C THR A 907 -3.80 -21.46 -0.61
N PRO A 908 -2.90 -20.45 -0.50
CA PRO A 908 -2.10 -20.26 0.70
C PRO A 908 -2.97 -19.78 1.88
N PHE A 909 -2.50 -20.06 3.10
CA PHE A 909 -3.10 -19.52 4.31
C PHE A 909 -2.58 -18.10 4.54
N GLU A 910 -3.24 -17.15 3.93
CA GLU A 910 -2.94 -15.73 3.92
C GLU A 910 -3.73 -14.96 4.99
N PHE A 911 -3.43 -13.68 5.13
CA PHE A 911 -4.16 -12.77 6.03
C PHE A 911 -5.69 -12.83 5.82
N MET A 912 -6.15 -12.86 4.56
CA MET A 912 -7.57 -12.96 4.25
C MET A 912 -8.17 -14.33 4.63
N ALA A 913 -7.41 -15.42 4.58
CA ALA A 913 -7.86 -16.73 5.06
C ALA A 913 -8.03 -16.74 6.60
N ILE A 914 -7.16 -16.03 7.33
CA ILE A 914 -7.30 -15.86 8.79
C ILE A 914 -8.61 -15.14 9.12
N LEU A 915 -8.94 -14.06 8.39
CA LEU A 915 -10.22 -13.35 8.56
C LEU A 915 -11.43 -14.24 8.24
N GLY A 916 -11.31 -15.04 7.17
CA GLY A 916 -12.32 -16.04 6.83
C GLY A 916 -12.53 -17.08 7.92
N PHE A 917 -11.45 -17.52 8.56
CA PHE A 917 -11.50 -18.47 9.67
C PHE A 917 -12.17 -17.87 10.93
N LEU A 918 -11.84 -16.62 11.29
CA LEU A 918 -12.49 -15.92 12.38
C LEU A 918 -13.99 -15.73 12.12
N SER A 919 -14.36 -15.32 10.92
CA SER A 919 -15.74 -15.21 10.45
C SER A 919 -16.50 -16.54 10.59
N LEU A 920 -15.87 -17.63 10.16
CA LEU A 920 -16.44 -18.97 10.20
C LEU A 920 -16.78 -19.41 11.63
N ILE A 921 -15.93 -19.09 12.62
CA ILE A 921 -16.21 -19.36 14.03
C ILE A 921 -17.51 -18.66 14.46
N GLY A 922 -17.68 -17.38 14.08
CA GLY A 922 -18.91 -16.64 14.39
C GLY A 922 -20.16 -17.25 13.75
N MET A 923 -20.07 -17.70 12.50
CA MET A 923 -21.18 -18.35 11.81
C MET A 923 -21.54 -19.71 12.43
N MET A 924 -20.52 -20.48 12.84
CA MET A 924 -20.74 -21.75 13.53
C MET A 924 -21.44 -21.58 14.89
N VAL A 925 -20.96 -20.64 15.68
CA VAL A 925 -21.55 -20.33 17.01
C VAL A 925 -23.00 -19.88 16.84
N LYS A 926 -23.30 -19.04 15.83
CA LYS A 926 -24.66 -18.61 15.49
C LYS A 926 -25.57 -19.81 15.20
N ASN A 927 -25.12 -20.74 14.37
CA ASN A 927 -25.90 -21.95 14.02
C ASN A 927 -26.08 -22.86 15.24
N ALA A 928 -25.05 -22.97 16.06
CA ALA A 928 -25.09 -23.75 17.29
C ALA A 928 -26.09 -23.17 18.33
N ILE A 929 -26.17 -21.85 18.47
CA ILE A 929 -27.10 -21.13 19.32
C ILE A 929 -28.56 -21.54 18.98
N VAL A 930 -28.91 -21.47 17.69
CA VAL A 930 -30.27 -21.76 17.22
C VAL A 930 -30.68 -23.22 17.53
N LEU A 931 -29.73 -24.15 17.44
CA LEU A 931 -30.00 -25.57 17.68
C LEU A 931 -30.15 -25.86 19.21
N VAL A 932 -29.28 -25.30 20.03
CA VAL A 932 -29.30 -25.46 21.49
C VAL A 932 -30.54 -24.80 22.10
N ASP A 933 -30.90 -23.59 21.65
CA ASP A 933 -32.12 -22.90 22.11
C ASP A 933 -33.38 -23.72 21.79
N GLN A 934 -33.46 -24.30 20.56
CA GLN A 934 -34.57 -25.15 20.20
C GLN A 934 -34.66 -26.39 21.08
N ALA A 935 -33.53 -27.02 21.43
CA ALA A 935 -33.55 -28.19 22.33
C ALA A 935 -34.05 -27.81 23.74
N ASP A 936 -33.64 -26.64 24.24
CA ASP A 936 -34.12 -26.11 25.51
C ASP A 936 -35.63 -25.77 25.50
N VAL A 937 -36.15 -25.27 24.35
CA VAL A 937 -37.60 -25.01 24.17
C VAL A 937 -38.39 -26.31 24.21
N GLU A 938 -37.98 -27.32 23.45
CA GLU A 938 -38.64 -28.63 23.37
C GLU A 938 -38.68 -29.34 24.76
N ILE A 939 -37.59 -29.19 25.53
CA ILE A 939 -37.55 -29.71 26.92
C ILE A 939 -38.53 -28.96 27.83
N ARG A 940 -38.63 -27.61 27.69
CA ARG A 940 -39.59 -26.79 28.45
C ARG A 940 -41.05 -27.10 28.11
N GLU A 941 -41.31 -27.54 26.87
CA GLU A 941 -42.62 -28.00 26.44
C GLU A 941 -42.99 -29.40 26.96
N GLY A 942 -42.10 -30.05 27.73
CA GLY A 942 -42.37 -31.32 28.42
C GLY A 942 -41.93 -32.58 27.70
N LYS A 943 -41.18 -32.48 26.61
CA LYS A 943 -40.57 -33.64 25.93
C LYS A 943 -39.41 -34.21 26.74
N THR A 944 -39.20 -35.51 26.59
CA THR A 944 -38.02 -36.14 27.22
C THR A 944 -36.73 -35.56 26.60
N PRO A 945 -35.65 -35.39 27.37
CA PRO A 945 -34.42 -34.81 26.86
C PRO A 945 -33.84 -35.51 25.61
N TYR A 946 -34.02 -36.83 25.49
CA TYR A 946 -33.57 -37.61 24.36
C TYR A 946 -34.36 -37.29 23.07
N THR A 947 -35.69 -37.29 23.17
CA THR A 947 -36.57 -36.96 22.04
C THR A 947 -36.47 -35.50 21.67
N ALA A 948 -36.38 -34.59 22.67
CA ALA A 948 -36.19 -33.15 22.47
C ALA A 948 -34.96 -32.81 21.64
N ILE A 949 -33.79 -33.43 21.91
CA ILE A 949 -32.55 -33.21 21.15
C ILE A 949 -32.69 -33.68 19.70
N ILE A 950 -33.30 -34.83 19.48
CA ILE A 950 -33.51 -35.36 18.13
C ILE A 950 -34.49 -34.49 17.35
N ASP A 951 -35.62 -34.12 17.97
CA ASP A 951 -36.64 -33.29 17.34
C ASP A 951 -36.12 -31.88 17.03
N ALA A 952 -35.35 -31.28 17.94
CA ALA A 952 -34.68 -30.01 17.73
C ALA A 952 -33.70 -30.09 16.55
N ALA A 953 -32.87 -31.12 16.47
CA ALA A 953 -31.94 -31.32 15.36
C ALA A 953 -32.68 -31.51 14.03
N LEU A 954 -33.77 -32.26 14.01
CA LEU A 954 -34.56 -32.48 12.81
C LEU A 954 -35.32 -31.23 12.37
N SER A 955 -35.91 -30.46 13.29
CA SER A 955 -36.65 -29.23 12.99
C SER A 955 -35.76 -28.12 12.51
N ARG A 956 -34.56 -27.99 13.04
CA ARG A 956 -33.58 -26.94 12.68
C ARG A 956 -32.61 -27.32 11.57
N ALA A 957 -32.53 -28.58 11.17
CA ALA A 957 -31.67 -29.03 10.07
C ALA A 957 -31.94 -28.27 8.76
N ARG A 958 -33.22 -28.05 8.40
CA ARG A 958 -33.58 -27.36 7.17
C ARG A 958 -33.17 -25.89 7.16
N PRO A 959 -33.51 -25.04 8.15
CA PRO A 959 -33.04 -23.64 8.19
C PRO A 959 -31.51 -23.51 8.24
N VAL A 960 -30.83 -24.36 9.05
CA VAL A 960 -29.36 -24.32 9.18
C VAL A 960 -28.64 -24.71 7.89
N LEU A 961 -29.09 -25.77 7.22
CA LEU A 961 -28.55 -26.17 5.91
C LEU A 961 -28.80 -25.10 4.86
N LEU A 962 -30.01 -24.51 4.85
CA LEU A 962 -30.34 -23.47 3.87
C LEU A 962 -29.48 -22.22 4.09
N GLY A 963 -29.30 -21.75 5.35
CA GLY A 963 -28.41 -20.63 5.66
C GLY A 963 -26.97 -20.92 5.26
N ALA A 964 -26.47 -22.13 5.50
CA ALA A 964 -25.14 -22.51 5.05
C ALA A 964 -25.00 -22.50 3.52
N PHE A 965 -25.97 -23.09 2.78
CA PHE A 965 -25.95 -23.10 1.34
C PHE A 965 -26.08 -21.69 0.70
N THR A 966 -26.91 -20.82 1.27
CA THR A 966 -27.02 -19.43 0.82
C THR A 966 -25.74 -18.68 1.03
N THR A 967 -25.03 -18.92 2.14
CA THR A 967 -23.73 -18.29 2.42
C THR A 967 -22.64 -18.83 1.50
N ILE A 968 -22.53 -20.17 1.37
CA ILE A 968 -21.53 -20.82 0.51
C ILE A 968 -21.65 -20.34 -0.94
N LEU A 969 -22.88 -20.36 -1.48
CA LEU A 969 -23.12 -19.95 -2.86
C LEU A 969 -23.10 -18.43 -3.04
N GLY A 970 -23.48 -17.66 -2.03
CA GLY A 970 -23.40 -16.19 -2.04
C GLY A 970 -21.96 -15.66 -2.06
N VAL A 971 -21.02 -16.38 -1.45
CA VAL A 971 -19.60 -16.03 -1.45
C VAL A 971 -18.87 -16.58 -2.69
N ALA A 972 -19.47 -17.51 -3.44
CA ALA A 972 -18.84 -18.15 -4.60
C ALA A 972 -18.30 -17.16 -5.67
N PRO A 973 -18.96 -16.03 -5.99
CA PRO A 973 -18.39 -15.05 -6.93
C PRO A 973 -17.01 -14.50 -6.50
N LEU A 974 -16.69 -14.47 -5.21
CA LEU A 974 -15.39 -14.03 -4.71
C LEU A 974 -14.24 -15.01 -4.98
N LEU A 975 -14.51 -16.23 -5.45
CA LEU A 975 -13.46 -17.18 -5.85
C LEU A 975 -12.63 -16.70 -7.05
N VAL A 976 -13.20 -15.82 -7.86
CA VAL A 976 -12.52 -15.24 -9.03
C VAL A 976 -11.62 -14.07 -8.65
N ASP A 977 -11.90 -13.41 -7.53
CA ASP A 977 -11.11 -12.29 -7.04
C ASP A 977 -9.90 -12.78 -6.22
N PRO A 978 -8.66 -12.50 -6.63
CA PRO A 978 -7.45 -12.98 -5.94
C PRO A 978 -7.38 -12.56 -4.48
N PHE A 979 -7.82 -11.34 -4.16
CA PHE A 979 -7.76 -10.80 -2.80
C PHE A 979 -8.67 -11.56 -1.84
N PHE A 980 -9.87 -11.93 -2.29
CA PHE A 980 -10.85 -12.63 -1.46
C PHE A 980 -10.85 -14.15 -1.64
N LYS A 981 -10.12 -14.70 -2.62
CA LYS A 981 -10.15 -16.13 -2.95
C LYS A 981 -9.85 -17.03 -1.74
N SER A 982 -8.79 -16.76 -1.02
CA SER A 982 -8.38 -17.56 0.15
C SER A 982 -9.43 -17.50 1.27
N MET A 983 -10.02 -16.33 1.50
CA MET A 983 -11.12 -16.14 2.44
C MET A 983 -12.39 -16.87 1.99
N ALA A 984 -12.77 -16.75 0.70
CA ALA A 984 -13.94 -17.42 0.14
C ALA A 984 -13.83 -18.95 0.26
N VAL A 985 -12.68 -19.52 -0.08
CA VAL A 985 -12.41 -20.96 0.10
C VAL A 985 -12.53 -21.38 1.56
N THR A 986 -11.94 -20.60 2.46
CA THR A 986 -12.00 -20.83 3.91
C THR A 986 -13.43 -20.83 4.43
N ILE A 987 -14.24 -19.85 4.04
CA ILE A 987 -15.64 -19.75 4.46
C ILE A 987 -16.46 -20.87 3.84
N MET A 988 -16.36 -21.13 2.54
CA MET A 988 -17.17 -22.09 1.83
C MET A 988 -16.96 -23.53 2.33
N PHE A 989 -15.73 -23.98 2.34
CA PHE A 989 -15.39 -25.33 2.79
C PHE A 989 -15.49 -25.45 4.30
N GLY A 990 -15.05 -24.44 5.02
CA GLY A 990 -15.21 -24.37 6.47
C GLY A 990 -16.67 -24.49 6.88
N LEU A 991 -17.56 -23.70 6.31
CA LEU A 991 -18.99 -23.71 6.63
C LEU A 991 -19.69 -25.01 6.18
N LEU A 992 -19.30 -25.58 5.05
CA LEU A 992 -19.83 -26.85 4.56
C LEU A 992 -19.59 -27.97 5.58
N PHE A 993 -18.33 -28.17 5.96
CA PHE A 993 -17.95 -29.19 6.94
C PHE A 993 -18.50 -28.85 8.32
N ALA A 994 -18.38 -27.61 8.74
CA ALA A 994 -18.83 -27.12 10.01
C ALA A 994 -20.35 -27.36 10.21
N THR A 995 -21.16 -27.08 9.20
CA THR A 995 -22.61 -27.24 9.28
C THR A 995 -23.01 -28.72 9.44
N ILE A 996 -22.38 -29.60 8.65
CA ILE A 996 -22.61 -31.04 8.77
C ILE A 996 -22.20 -31.54 10.17
N LEU A 997 -21.04 -31.11 10.64
CA LEU A 997 -20.53 -31.49 11.94
C LEU A 997 -21.38 -30.92 13.09
N THR A 998 -21.78 -29.67 13.03
CA THR A 998 -22.60 -29.01 14.05
C THR A 998 -23.93 -29.74 14.26
N LEU A 999 -24.61 -30.15 13.17
CA LEU A 999 -25.85 -30.90 13.22
C LEU A 999 -25.70 -32.28 13.90
N VAL A 1000 -24.51 -32.85 13.94
CA VAL A 1000 -24.21 -34.14 14.60
C VAL A 1000 -23.60 -33.95 15.97
N VAL A 1001 -22.67 -32.99 16.10
CA VAL A 1001 -21.85 -32.84 17.32
C VAL A 1001 -22.59 -32.13 18.43
N ILE A 1002 -23.42 -31.13 18.13
CA ILE A 1002 -24.21 -30.44 19.17
C ILE A 1002 -25.15 -31.40 19.90
N PRO A 1003 -25.97 -32.23 19.21
CA PRO A 1003 -26.75 -33.28 19.88
C PRO A 1003 -25.91 -34.20 20.75
N LEU A 1004 -24.71 -34.59 20.28
CA LEU A 1004 -23.79 -35.45 21.03
C LEU A 1004 -23.29 -34.78 22.31
N PHE A 1005 -22.70 -33.55 22.19
CA PHE A 1005 -22.17 -32.84 23.34
C PHE A 1005 -23.25 -32.42 24.32
N TYR A 1006 -24.42 -31.98 23.82
CA TYR A 1006 -25.57 -31.71 24.67
C TYR A 1006 -25.94 -32.95 25.52
N ALA A 1007 -26.06 -34.13 24.87
CA ALA A 1007 -26.36 -35.38 25.53
C ALA A 1007 -25.30 -35.81 26.57
N ILE A 1008 -24.02 -35.49 26.33
CA ILE A 1008 -22.93 -35.79 27.27
C ILE A 1008 -22.97 -34.84 28.50
N PHE A 1009 -23.01 -33.51 28.23
CA PHE A 1009 -22.93 -32.50 29.32
C PHE A 1009 -24.18 -32.44 30.20
N PHE A 1010 -25.36 -32.72 29.60
CA PHE A 1010 -26.62 -32.81 30.36
C PHE A 1010 -26.93 -34.22 30.82
N ARG A 1011 -26.03 -35.21 30.63
CA ARG A 1011 -26.14 -36.61 31.09
C ARG A 1011 -27.46 -37.26 30.69
N VAL A 1012 -27.90 -37.00 29.46
CA VAL A 1012 -29.16 -37.52 28.93
C VAL A 1012 -29.15 -39.04 28.87
N LYS A 1013 -30.16 -39.72 29.47
CA LYS A 1013 -30.28 -41.18 29.41
C LYS A 1013 -30.79 -41.61 28.03
N ILE A 1014 -30.27 -42.72 27.50
CA ILE A 1014 -30.73 -43.30 26.24
C ILE A 1014 -32.05 -43.98 26.49
N GLU A 1015 -33.11 -43.59 25.85
CA GLU A 1015 -34.35 -44.33 25.78
C GLU A 1015 -34.16 -45.48 24.78
N THR A 1016 -34.12 -46.72 25.29
CA THR A 1016 -34.25 -47.90 24.42
C THR A 1016 -35.69 -47.95 23.95
N ALA A 1017 -35.94 -47.65 22.68
CA ALA A 1017 -37.27 -47.87 22.03
C ALA A 1017 -37.64 -49.33 22.02
#